data_39700113c4abe18f7277c7cd198f1319
#
_entry.id   39700113c4abe18f7277c7cd198f1319
#
_cell.length_a   1.000
_cell.length_b   1.000
_cell.length_c   1.000
_cell.angle_alpha   90.00
_cell.angle_beta   90.00
_cell.angle_gamma   90.00
#
_symmetry.space_group_name_H-M   'P 1'
#
loop_
_entity.id
_entity.type
_entity.pdbx_description
1 polymer ?
#
loop_
_entity_poly.entity_id
_entity_poly.type
_entity_poly.pdbx_seq_one_letter_code
_entity_poly.pdbx_strand_id
1 'polypeptide(L)'
;MPQPLELPFKRIFISGGAGVIGQEMTRRLASLNNDVQVLVGDIKPRPADFPARFQYRQGDLNFLSETEIADFAPDLFIHLAATFERSTETYGFWEENFRHNVRLSHHLMTVQKDLPSLRRVVFASSYLIYDPALYNFTEVPAAPRSLRETDPILPRNLTGMAKLAHEIELRFLDTFRAQQFSTVAPRIYRGYGRNGRDITSRWVRMLLAGEEITVYGAESFFDYLYAADTAEGLLRLAAAETVTGLVNLGTGRARRVADVVEVLKQNFPGMRASYVASDIPFEASQADMTLWSSQIDWLPPTTLEVAIPEIIAFERARQDALAAAETAAAKGSGHVLISSISAKVPLTHAVKNAAKRLNPDIKIVGGDLNPQALGFHFTDESWVMPMTTDEHLSAIISHCQAQGITRIIPTRDGELAFWSRHRAALAAAGIAVLVSPPEAVQRCLDKLEFSTFGRTAGLPIIPTSLSIDALAGDQPTPNAAFVVKERHGAGSLSLGLNLPYAAAVAHAQNLTEPIFQPFIQGREISVDGYVSRAGRVHGMVARTRDVVVHGESQVTTTFSDPQLLARLTPIVEQLGLYGPFVLQALLTPDGGLHIIECNSRFGGASTLGIAAGVDSFFWFLQEASGADLQQFPFRPVAGPLRQVRMATDVVLPVSPQQ
;
A
#
# COMPACT_ATOMS: atom_id res chain seq x y z
N MET A 1 26.62 -21.41 -23.32
CA MET A 1 26.27 -20.74 -22.05
C MET A 1 26.64 -19.28 -22.24
N PRO A 2 25.82 -18.32 -21.86
CA PRO A 2 26.19 -16.90 -21.94
C PRO A 2 27.47 -16.65 -21.14
N GLN A 3 28.28 -15.72 -21.59
CA GLN A 3 29.51 -15.37 -20.89
C GLN A 3 29.25 -14.87 -19.47
N PRO A 4 30.10 -15.18 -18.49
CA PRO A 4 30.02 -14.64 -17.15
C PRO A 4 29.97 -13.10 -17.19
N LEU A 5 29.16 -12.50 -16.32
CA LEU A 5 29.11 -11.04 -16.22
C LEU A 5 30.39 -10.53 -15.52
N GLU A 6 31.19 -9.76 -16.23
CA GLU A 6 32.34 -9.03 -15.68
C GLU A 6 32.04 -7.53 -15.77
N LEU A 7 32.20 -6.82 -14.67
CA LEU A 7 31.99 -5.37 -14.62
C LEU A 7 33.32 -4.64 -14.56
N PRO A 8 33.59 -3.75 -15.54
CA PRO A 8 34.84 -2.99 -15.57
C PRO A 8 34.81 -1.75 -14.64
N PHE A 9 33.87 -1.73 -13.68
CA PHE A 9 33.63 -0.63 -12.76
C PHE A 9 33.97 -1.03 -11.33
N LYS A 10 34.42 -0.06 -10.53
CA LYS A 10 34.82 -0.26 -9.14
C LYS A 10 33.86 0.40 -8.14
N ARG A 11 33.22 1.49 -8.52
CA ARG A 11 32.39 2.32 -7.63
C ARG A 11 31.06 2.63 -8.30
N ILE A 12 30.01 1.89 -7.89
CA ILE A 12 28.70 1.94 -8.52
C ILE A 12 27.74 2.72 -7.62
N PHE A 13 27.15 3.79 -8.15
CA PHE A 13 26.05 4.46 -7.53
C PHE A 13 24.73 3.99 -8.16
N ILE A 14 23.77 3.59 -7.31
CA ILE A 14 22.43 3.14 -7.72
C ILE A 14 21.38 4.00 -7.03
N SER A 15 20.56 4.71 -7.79
CA SER A 15 19.37 5.38 -7.26
C SER A 15 18.14 4.46 -7.36
N GLY A 16 17.30 4.44 -6.33
CA GLY A 16 16.10 3.59 -6.30
C GLY A 16 16.38 2.12 -5.96
N GLY A 17 17.42 1.86 -5.17
CA GLY A 17 17.86 0.50 -4.88
C GLY A 17 16.96 -0.30 -3.95
N ALA A 18 15.99 0.31 -3.23
CA ALA A 18 14.96 -0.39 -2.48
C ALA A 18 13.71 -0.72 -3.33
N GLY A 19 13.71 -0.33 -4.60
CA GLY A 19 12.71 -0.75 -5.59
C GLY A 19 12.88 -2.21 -6.02
N VAL A 20 11.91 -2.73 -6.78
CA VAL A 20 11.87 -4.14 -7.22
C VAL A 20 13.14 -4.51 -7.99
N ILE A 21 13.51 -3.74 -9.02
CA ILE A 21 14.72 -3.96 -9.82
C ILE A 21 15.98 -3.72 -8.98
N GLY A 22 15.97 -2.66 -8.14
CA GLY A 22 17.15 -2.30 -7.32
C GLY A 22 17.53 -3.37 -6.31
N GLN A 23 16.58 -4.03 -5.68
CA GLN A 23 16.84 -5.16 -4.77
C GLN A 23 17.42 -6.36 -5.51
N GLU A 24 16.92 -6.71 -6.69
CA GLU A 24 17.51 -7.79 -7.51
C GLU A 24 18.92 -7.43 -7.98
N MET A 25 19.15 -6.18 -8.36
CA MET A 25 20.46 -5.69 -8.76
C MET A 25 21.48 -5.75 -7.61
N THR A 26 21.09 -5.34 -6.41
CA THR A 26 22.00 -5.41 -5.25
C THR A 26 22.30 -6.87 -4.86
N ARG A 27 21.31 -7.78 -4.94
CA ARG A 27 21.54 -9.22 -4.74
C ARG A 27 22.50 -9.78 -5.81
N ARG A 28 22.31 -9.41 -7.07
CA ARG A 28 23.15 -9.84 -8.18
C ARG A 28 24.59 -9.32 -8.02
N LEU A 29 24.78 -8.05 -7.71
CA LEU A 29 26.09 -7.47 -7.43
C LEU A 29 26.77 -8.13 -6.23
N ALA A 30 25.99 -8.46 -5.19
CA ALA A 30 26.52 -9.16 -4.02
C ALA A 30 26.99 -10.59 -4.33
N SER A 31 26.37 -11.26 -5.31
CA SER A 31 26.75 -12.60 -5.76
C SER A 31 27.99 -12.62 -6.66
N LEU A 32 28.40 -11.48 -7.23
CA LEU A 32 29.63 -11.36 -7.98
C LEU A 32 30.81 -11.38 -7.01
N ASN A 33 31.80 -12.23 -7.30
CA ASN A 33 33.01 -12.34 -6.50
C ASN A 33 34.02 -11.26 -6.94
N ASN A 34 33.71 -9.99 -6.61
CA ASN A 34 34.52 -8.83 -6.97
C ASN A 34 34.52 -7.79 -5.83
N ASP A 35 35.52 -6.91 -5.86
CA ASP A 35 35.73 -5.83 -4.88
C ASP A 35 34.96 -4.54 -5.23
N VAL A 36 33.79 -4.67 -5.83
CA VAL A 36 32.95 -3.50 -6.21
C VAL A 36 32.39 -2.84 -4.98
N GLN A 37 32.61 -1.54 -4.85
CA GLN A 37 31.95 -0.68 -3.87
C GLN A 37 30.59 -0.21 -4.43
N VAL A 38 29.56 -0.32 -3.67
CA VAL A 38 28.21 0.10 -4.09
C VAL A 38 27.64 1.08 -3.08
N LEU A 39 27.21 2.23 -3.56
CA LEU A 39 26.36 3.18 -2.84
C LEU A 39 24.95 3.11 -3.41
N VAL A 40 23.99 2.84 -2.55
CA VAL A 40 22.57 2.84 -2.92
C VAL A 40 21.88 4.04 -2.28
N GLY A 41 21.16 4.81 -3.08
CA GLY A 41 20.30 5.89 -2.61
C GLY A 41 18.82 5.58 -2.81
N ASP A 42 18.00 5.72 -1.78
CA ASP A 42 16.54 5.53 -1.86
C ASP A 42 15.82 6.33 -0.77
N ILE A 43 14.60 6.78 -1.06
CA ILE A 43 13.74 7.42 -0.08
C ILE A 43 13.23 6.42 0.98
N LYS A 44 13.11 5.15 0.60
CA LYS A 44 12.67 4.06 1.49
C LYS A 44 13.76 3.67 2.48
N PRO A 45 13.38 3.07 3.64
CA PRO A 45 14.35 2.49 4.54
C PRO A 45 15.15 1.36 3.89
N ARG A 46 16.36 1.14 4.42
CA ARG A 46 17.22 0.04 3.99
C ARG A 46 16.50 -1.30 4.12
N PRO A 47 16.37 -2.11 3.05
CA PRO A 47 15.78 -3.45 3.13
C PRO A 47 16.51 -4.35 4.14
N ALA A 48 15.77 -5.21 4.83
CA ALA A 48 16.34 -6.09 5.87
C ALA A 48 17.38 -7.07 5.32
N ASP A 49 17.19 -7.54 4.07
CA ASP A 49 18.10 -8.45 3.36
C ASP A 49 19.14 -7.73 2.50
N PHE A 50 19.31 -6.41 2.69
CA PHE A 50 20.25 -5.62 1.95
C PHE A 50 21.71 -6.04 2.27
N PRO A 51 22.58 -6.25 1.26
CA PRO A 51 23.94 -6.72 1.47
C PRO A 51 24.74 -5.81 2.43
N ALA A 52 25.27 -6.39 3.50
CA ALA A 52 25.94 -5.64 4.58
C ALA A 52 27.17 -4.85 4.09
N ARG A 53 27.86 -5.34 3.03
CA ARG A 53 29.05 -4.72 2.45
C ARG A 53 28.78 -3.46 1.61
N PHE A 54 27.50 -3.18 1.27
CA PHE A 54 27.11 -2.03 0.47
C PHE A 54 26.67 -0.86 1.34
N GLN A 55 26.97 0.35 0.89
CA GLN A 55 26.52 1.57 1.55
C GLN A 55 25.09 1.90 1.17
N TYR A 56 24.32 2.44 2.10
CA TYR A 56 22.93 2.83 1.89
C TYR A 56 22.68 4.24 2.40
N ARG A 57 22.26 5.13 1.50
CA ARG A 57 21.85 6.49 1.81
C ARG A 57 20.34 6.58 1.76
N GLN A 58 19.70 6.61 2.90
CA GLN A 58 18.26 6.81 3.01
C GLN A 58 17.91 8.29 2.91
N GLY A 59 16.86 8.63 2.15
CA GLY A 59 16.26 9.96 2.07
C GLY A 59 15.99 10.42 0.64
N ASP A 60 15.35 11.58 0.51
CA ASP A 60 15.01 12.17 -0.78
C ASP A 60 16.30 12.55 -1.54
N LEU A 61 16.54 11.92 -2.68
CA LEU A 61 17.72 12.14 -3.51
C LEU A 61 17.71 13.50 -4.23
N ASN A 62 16.62 14.26 -4.19
CA ASN A 62 16.62 15.66 -4.61
C ASN A 62 17.51 16.55 -3.71
N PHE A 63 17.95 16.05 -2.55
CA PHE A 63 18.85 16.70 -1.61
C PHE A 63 20.25 16.05 -1.55
N LEU A 64 20.58 15.14 -2.48
CA LEU A 64 21.93 14.61 -2.61
C LEU A 64 22.86 15.75 -3.01
N SER A 65 23.92 16.01 -2.23
CA SER A 65 24.86 17.08 -2.52
C SER A 65 25.99 16.65 -3.47
N GLU A 66 26.58 17.62 -4.16
CA GLU A 66 27.78 17.40 -4.99
C GLU A 66 28.93 16.82 -4.16
N THR A 67 29.09 17.26 -2.92
CA THR A 67 30.14 16.76 -2.02
C THR A 67 29.93 15.28 -1.68
N GLU A 68 28.70 14.90 -1.28
CA GLU A 68 28.39 13.49 -0.94
C GLU A 68 28.73 12.54 -2.09
N ILE A 69 28.37 12.91 -3.32
CA ILE A 69 28.62 12.04 -4.47
C ILE A 69 30.06 12.11 -4.97
N ALA A 70 30.71 13.26 -4.85
CA ALA A 70 32.13 13.41 -5.18
C ALA A 70 33.03 12.61 -4.22
N ASP A 71 32.69 12.55 -2.93
CA ASP A 71 33.40 11.73 -1.94
C ASP A 71 33.27 10.23 -2.26
N PHE A 72 32.15 9.80 -2.75
CA PHE A 72 31.96 8.43 -3.24
C PHE A 72 32.67 8.24 -4.60
N ALA A 73 32.75 9.23 -5.46
CA ALA A 73 33.38 9.24 -6.78
C ALA A 73 33.00 8.04 -7.66
N PRO A 74 31.72 7.87 -8.04
CA PRO A 74 31.24 6.75 -8.84
C PRO A 74 31.91 6.75 -10.24
N ASP A 75 32.22 5.56 -10.74
CA ASP A 75 32.61 5.34 -12.14
C ASP A 75 31.45 4.79 -12.99
N LEU A 76 30.39 4.27 -12.33
CA LEU A 76 29.12 3.86 -12.92
C LEU A 76 27.96 4.42 -12.13
N PHE A 77 27.01 5.06 -12.83
CA PHE A 77 25.72 5.45 -12.27
C PHE A 77 24.58 4.68 -12.91
N ILE A 78 23.76 3.99 -12.10
CA ILE A 78 22.56 3.29 -12.55
C ILE A 78 21.34 3.99 -11.93
N HIS A 79 20.53 4.61 -12.78
CA HIS A 79 19.37 5.40 -12.35
C HIS A 79 18.08 4.59 -12.48
N LEU A 80 17.56 4.09 -11.35
CA LEU A 80 16.32 3.33 -11.26
C LEU A 80 15.20 4.10 -10.53
N ALA A 81 15.54 5.12 -9.73
CA ALA A 81 14.59 5.85 -8.92
C ALA A 81 13.50 6.51 -9.78
N ALA A 82 12.26 6.15 -9.53
CA ALA A 82 11.08 6.74 -10.16
C ALA A 82 9.84 6.43 -9.32
N THR A 83 8.79 7.28 -9.43
CA THR A 83 7.44 6.90 -8.98
C THR A 83 6.84 5.88 -9.95
N PHE A 84 5.98 5.02 -9.41
CA PHE A 84 5.32 3.98 -10.21
C PHE A 84 4.15 4.59 -11.02
N GLU A 85 3.89 4.02 -12.20
CA GLU A 85 2.72 4.32 -13.01
C GLU A 85 1.42 4.07 -12.20
N ARG A 86 0.48 5.00 -12.24
CA ARG A 86 -0.84 4.84 -11.62
C ARG A 86 -1.85 4.37 -12.66
N SER A 87 -2.79 3.54 -12.24
CA SER A 87 -3.89 3.05 -13.10
C SER A 87 -4.77 4.19 -13.60
N THR A 88 -4.92 5.25 -12.80
CA THR A 88 -5.62 6.47 -13.15
C THR A 88 -4.75 7.65 -12.74
N GLU A 89 -4.29 8.43 -13.73
CA GLU A 89 -3.53 9.64 -13.48
C GLU A 89 -4.48 10.85 -13.42
N THR A 90 -4.33 11.61 -12.33
CA THR A 90 -5.05 12.88 -12.14
C THR A 90 -4.06 14.03 -12.22
N TYR A 91 -4.56 15.27 -12.38
CA TYR A 91 -3.70 16.44 -12.35
C TYR A 91 -2.91 16.58 -11.04
N GLY A 92 -3.44 16.08 -9.91
CA GLY A 92 -2.73 16.02 -8.64
C GLY A 92 -1.47 15.14 -8.65
N PHE A 93 -1.37 14.19 -9.58
CA PHE A 93 -0.16 13.37 -9.76
C PHE A 93 0.97 14.13 -10.48
N TRP A 94 0.67 15.26 -11.13
CA TRP A 94 1.65 16.06 -11.88
C TRP A 94 2.84 16.49 -11.00
N GLU A 95 2.55 17.10 -9.84
CA GLU A 95 3.60 17.58 -8.92
C GLU A 95 4.47 16.45 -8.37
N GLU A 96 3.87 15.33 -7.99
CA GLU A 96 4.59 14.14 -7.53
C GLU A 96 5.49 13.58 -8.64
N ASN A 97 4.94 13.42 -9.86
CA ASN A 97 5.69 12.95 -11.02
C ASN A 97 6.82 13.91 -11.40
N PHE A 98 6.55 15.21 -11.41
CA PHE A 98 7.57 16.21 -11.72
C PHE A 98 8.71 16.18 -10.70
N ARG A 99 8.39 16.18 -9.40
CA ARG A 99 9.38 16.16 -8.32
C ARG A 99 10.23 14.89 -8.30
N HIS A 100 9.59 13.73 -8.37
CA HIS A 100 10.25 12.43 -8.15
C HIS A 100 10.72 11.72 -9.43
N ASN A 101 10.39 12.23 -10.59
CA ASN A 101 10.86 11.69 -11.87
C ASN A 101 11.67 12.74 -12.65
N VAL A 102 11.06 13.88 -13.02
CA VAL A 102 11.73 14.86 -13.90
C VAL A 102 12.84 15.60 -13.14
N ARG A 103 12.49 16.28 -12.03
CA ARG A 103 13.43 17.06 -11.23
C ARG A 103 14.52 16.16 -10.63
N LEU A 104 14.14 15.02 -10.11
CA LEU A 104 15.08 14.06 -9.52
C LEU A 104 16.14 13.61 -10.53
N SER A 105 15.72 13.17 -11.73
CA SER A 105 16.65 12.73 -12.77
C SER A 105 17.61 13.83 -13.17
N HIS A 106 17.10 15.03 -13.40
CA HIS A 106 17.91 16.21 -13.70
C HIS A 106 18.89 16.55 -12.58
N HIS A 107 18.44 16.56 -11.31
CA HIS A 107 19.29 16.83 -10.15
C HIS A 107 20.43 15.82 -10.04
N LEU A 108 20.11 14.52 -10.15
CA LEU A 108 21.13 13.47 -10.08
C LEU A 108 22.18 13.59 -11.18
N MET A 109 21.81 14.01 -12.38
CA MET A 109 22.81 14.30 -13.42
C MET A 109 23.59 15.58 -13.11
N THR A 110 22.94 16.63 -12.62
CA THR A 110 23.59 17.90 -12.29
C THR A 110 24.75 17.71 -11.32
N VAL A 111 24.57 16.92 -10.26
CA VAL A 111 25.59 16.70 -9.23
C VAL A 111 26.70 15.73 -9.65
N GLN A 112 26.56 15.03 -10.79
CA GLN A 112 27.52 14.00 -11.22
C GLN A 112 28.18 14.26 -12.59
N LYS A 113 27.55 15.03 -13.47
CA LYS A 113 27.99 15.20 -14.87
C LYS A 113 29.39 15.73 -15.04
N ASP A 114 29.95 16.42 -14.05
CA ASP A 114 31.28 17.01 -14.05
C ASP A 114 32.32 16.19 -13.25
N LEU A 115 31.90 15.03 -12.67
CA LEU A 115 32.82 14.16 -11.92
C LEU A 115 33.83 13.49 -12.86
N PRO A 116 35.16 13.64 -12.63
CA PRO A 116 36.18 13.00 -13.45
C PRO A 116 36.14 11.46 -13.38
N SER A 117 35.57 10.92 -12.31
CA SER A 117 35.45 9.47 -12.12
C SER A 117 34.35 8.83 -12.97
N LEU A 118 33.30 9.59 -13.33
CA LEU A 118 32.11 9.04 -14.00
C LEU A 118 32.46 8.62 -15.44
N ARG A 119 32.30 7.34 -15.75
CA ARG A 119 32.56 6.75 -17.07
C ARG A 119 31.28 6.32 -17.78
N ARG A 120 30.26 5.94 -17.03
CA ARG A 120 29.06 5.33 -17.57
C ARG A 120 27.81 5.71 -16.80
N VAL A 121 26.73 5.99 -17.53
CA VAL A 121 25.36 6.19 -16.99
C VAL A 121 24.42 5.20 -17.65
N VAL A 122 23.66 4.44 -16.85
CA VAL A 122 22.59 3.55 -17.29
C VAL A 122 21.28 4.07 -16.70
N PHE A 123 20.35 4.45 -17.56
CA PHE A 123 19.05 4.99 -17.15
C PHE A 123 17.92 4.02 -17.47
N ALA A 124 17.20 3.55 -16.47
CA ALA A 124 16.01 2.72 -16.65
C ALA A 124 14.86 3.52 -17.28
N SER A 125 14.80 3.55 -18.61
CA SER A 125 13.71 4.12 -19.37
C SER A 125 12.54 3.13 -19.50
N SER A 126 11.54 3.39 -20.35
CA SER A 126 10.32 2.59 -20.43
C SER A 126 9.74 2.53 -21.85
N TYR A 127 9.13 1.41 -22.21
CA TYR A 127 8.35 1.27 -23.44
C TYR A 127 7.12 2.20 -23.48
N LEU A 128 6.69 2.74 -22.35
CA LEU A 128 5.56 3.71 -22.25
C LEU A 128 5.80 5.02 -23.01
N ILE A 129 7.00 5.20 -23.57
CA ILE A 129 7.37 6.33 -24.43
C ILE A 129 6.85 6.15 -25.86
N TYR A 130 6.68 4.92 -26.34
CA TYR A 130 6.17 4.65 -27.67
C TYR A 130 4.72 5.10 -27.83
N ASP A 131 4.36 5.47 -29.06
CA ASP A 131 2.98 5.88 -29.38
C ASP A 131 2.01 4.72 -29.11
N PRO A 132 1.02 4.91 -28.22
CA PRO A 132 0.01 3.89 -27.93
C PRO A 132 -0.80 3.44 -29.15
N ALA A 133 -0.93 4.28 -30.18
CA ALA A 133 -1.61 3.92 -31.42
C ALA A 133 -0.97 2.73 -32.15
N LEU A 134 0.33 2.44 -31.85
CA LEU A 134 1.02 1.29 -32.46
C LEU A 134 0.63 -0.05 -31.85
N TYR A 135 0.18 -0.08 -30.57
CA TYR A 135 0.01 -1.31 -29.83
C TYR A 135 -1.30 -1.41 -29.02
N ASN A 136 -2.18 -0.43 -29.12
CA ASN A 136 -3.54 -0.48 -28.56
C ASN A 136 -4.55 -0.72 -29.68
N PHE A 137 -5.40 -1.71 -29.50
CA PHE A 137 -6.36 -2.20 -30.48
C PHE A 137 -7.79 -2.20 -29.92
N THR A 138 -8.77 -1.86 -30.73
CA THR A 138 -10.19 -1.92 -30.36
C THR A 138 -10.73 -3.35 -30.38
N GLU A 139 -10.12 -4.22 -31.19
CA GLU A 139 -10.45 -5.63 -31.29
C GLU A 139 -9.31 -6.48 -30.74
N VAL A 140 -9.60 -7.73 -30.37
CA VAL A 140 -8.60 -8.68 -29.89
C VAL A 140 -7.54 -8.91 -30.97
N PRO A 141 -6.28 -8.52 -30.75
CA PRO A 141 -5.24 -8.68 -31.73
C PRO A 141 -4.79 -10.13 -31.85
N ALA A 142 -4.51 -10.58 -33.09
CA ALA A 142 -4.04 -11.95 -33.36
C ALA A 142 -2.62 -12.19 -32.86
N ALA A 143 -1.78 -11.15 -32.81
CA ALA A 143 -0.38 -11.22 -32.38
C ALA A 143 0.07 -9.85 -31.81
N PRO A 144 1.07 -9.83 -30.92
CA PRO A 144 1.62 -8.58 -30.40
C PRO A 144 2.42 -7.83 -31.47
N ARG A 145 2.42 -6.50 -31.36
CA ARG A 145 3.27 -5.62 -32.16
C ARG A 145 4.69 -5.60 -31.59
N SER A 146 5.69 -5.97 -32.39
CA SER A 146 7.11 -5.74 -32.03
C SER A 146 7.47 -4.27 -32.25
N LEU A 147 7.89 -3.58 -31.16
CA LEU A 147 8.23 -2.17 -31.19
C LEU A 147 9.76 -2.02 -31.27
N ARG A 148 10.22 -1.18 -32.19
CA ARG A 148 11.62 -0.87 -32.43
C ARG A 148 11.99 0.47 -31.79
N GLU A 149 13.26 0.65 -31.49
CA GLU A 149 13.79 1.90 -30.91
C GLU A 149 13.54 3.13 -31.80
N THR A 150 13.33 2.91 -33.11
CA THR A 150 13.03 3.92 -34.14
C THR A 150 11.54 4.19 -34.35
N ASP A 151 10.67 3.43 -33.70
CA ASP A 151 9.22 3.63 -33.84
C ASP A 151 8.76 4.97 -33.26
N PRO A 152 7.65 5.53 -33.74
CA PRO A 152 7.08 6.78 -33.24
C PRO A 152 6.93 6.82 -31.73
N ILE A 153 7.20 7.99 -31.15
CA ILE A 153 7.10 8.25 -29.73
C ILE A 153 5.99 9.24 -29.44
N LEU A 154 5.08 8.86 -28.54
CA LEU A 154 4.06 9.70 -27.92
C LEU A 154 3.82 9.14 -26.52
N PRO A 155 4.42 9.71 -25.46
CA PRO A 155 4.33 9.14 -24.13
C PRO A 155 2.89 8.87 -23.72
N ARG A 156 2.62 7.65 -23.30
CA ARG A 156 1.29 7.17 -22.94
C ARG A 156 0.71 7.90 -21.71
N ASN A 157 1.58 8.33 -20.80
CA ASN A 157 1.21 8.89 -19.51
C ASN A 157 2.33 9.78 -18.94
N LEU A 158 2.10 10.38 -17.76
CA LEU A 158 3.07 11.28 -17.11
C LEU A 158 4.40 10.58 -16.79
N THR A 159 4.37 9.29 -16.42
CA THR A 159 5.59 8.51 -16.18
C THR A 159 6.40 8.35 -17.49
N GLY A 160 5.75 8.02 -18.60
CA GLY A 160 6.39 7.95 -19.92
C GLY A 160 6.97 9.29 -20.35
N MET A 161 6.24 10.40 -20.12
CA MET A 161 6.71 11.77 -20.40
C MET A 161 7.99 12.08 -19.61
N ALA A 162 8.02 11.76 -18.31
CA ALA A 162 9.19 12.01 -17.49
C ALA A 162 10.41 11.18 -17.93
N LYS A 163 10.19 9.91 -18.34
CA LYS A 163 11.26 9.06 -18.90
C LYS A 163 11.80 9.64 -20.20
N LEU A 164 10.92 10.10 -21.10
CA LEU A 164 11.33 10.75 -22.35
C LEU A 164 12.12 12.04 -22.09
N ALA A 165 11.71 12.86 -21.14
CA ALA A 165 12.44 14.08 -20.80
C ALA A 165 13.90 13.77 -20.40
N HIS A 166 14.13 12.71 -19.65
CA HIS A 166 15.49 12.31 -19.26
C HIS A 166 16.25 11.63 -20.39
N GLU A 167 15.61 10.84 -21.27
CA GLU A 167 16.27 10.36 -22.51
C GLU A 167 16.81 11.53 -23.36
N ILE A 168 16.03 12.62 -23.47
CA ILE A 168 16.44 13.84 -24.20
C ILE A 168 17.62 14.51 -23.50
N GLU A 169 17.60 14.62 -22.16
CA GLU A 169 18.69 15.20 -21.37
C GLU A 169 19.98 14.41 -21.56
N LEU A 170 19.92 13.07 -21.45
CA LEU A 170 21.10 12.21 -21.64
C LEU A 170 21.66 12.33 -23.05
N ARG A 171 20.82 12.36 -24.08
CA ARG A 171 21.26 12.58 -25.46
C ARG A 171 21.92 13.95 -25.65
N PHE A 172 21.42 14.99 -24.98
CA PHE A 172 22.03 16.31 -24.96
C PHE A 172 23.42 16.26 -24.31
N LEU A 173 23.56 15.59 -23.16
CA LEU A 173 24.84 15.41 -22.46
C LEU A 173 25.85 14.60 -23.29
N ASP A 174 25.42 13.54 -23.96
CA ASP A 174 26.28 12.76 -24.88
C ASP A 174 26.84 13.64 -26.00
N THR A 175 26.00 14.54 -26.57
CA THR A 175 26.42 15.42 -27.65
C THR A 175 27.53 16.38 -27.23
N PHE A 176 27.46 16.91 -26.02
CA PHE A 176 28.39 17.93 -25.51
C PHE A 176 29.45 17.40 -24.57
N ARG A 177 29.33 16.16 -24.10
CA ARG A 177 30.19 15.53 -23.08
C ARG A 177 30.65 14.12 -23.43
N ALA A 178 30.51 13.68 -24.67
CA ALA A 178 30.80 12.31 -25.11
C ALA A 178 32.21 11.80 -24.76
N GLN A 179 33.17 12.70 -24.54
CA GLN A 179 34.54 12.33 -24.16
C GLN A 179 34.72 12.03 -22.66
N GLN A 180 33.75 12.37 -21.79
CA GLN A 180 33.84 12.19 -20.33
C GLN A 180 33.18 10.90 -19.87
N PHE A 181 31.94 10.65 -20.30
CA PHE A 181 31.19 9.43 -19.97
C PHE A 181 30.27 9.08 -21.14
N SER A 182 29.83 7.82 -21.17
CA SER A 182 28.84 7.33 -22.13
C SER A 182 27.50 7.08 -21.45
N THR A 183 26.38 7.21 -22.19
CA THR A 183 25.04 6.95 -21.66
C THR A 183 24.34 5.83 -22.44
N VAL A 184 23.50 5.07 -21.75
CA VAL A 184 22.55 4.14 -22.37
C VAL A 184 21.23 4.17 -21.60
N ALA A 185 20.14 4.23 -22.35
CA ALA A 185 18.78 4.28 -21.79
C ALA A 185 17.94 3.10 -22.33
N PRO A 186 17.97 1.94 -21.65
CA PRO A 186 17.11 0.83 -22.02
C PRO A 186 15.65 1.14 -21.77
N ARG A 187 14.80 0.96 -22.78
CA ARG A 187 13.34 1.00 -22.68
C ARG A 187 12.84 -0.33 -22.17
N ILE A 188 12.58 -0.39 -20.87
CA ILE A 188 12.19 -1.59 -20.15
C ILE A 188 10.70 -1.87 -20.39
N TYR A 189 10.38 -3.14 -20.68
CA TYR A 189 9.02 -3.61 -20.89
C TYR A 189 8.36 -3.98 -19.55
N ARG A 190 7.20 -4.66 -19.59
CA ARG A 190 6.31 -4.89 -18.43
C ARG A 190 7.04 -5.64 -17.30
N GLY A 191 7.63 -4.88 -16.37
CA GLY A 191 8.37 -5.43 -15.24
C GLY A 191 7.47 -6.05 -14.18
N TYR A 192 7.85 -7.24 -13.67
CA TYR A 192 7.20 -7.91 -12.54
C TYR A 192 8.24 -8.65 -11.70
N GLY A 193 7.94 -8.93 -10.42
CA GLY A 193 8.91 -9.64 -9.60
C GLY A 193 8.62 -9.63 -8.10
N ARG A 194 9.51 -10.25 -7.35
CA ARG A 194 9.45 -10.31 -5.87
C ARG A 194 9.31 -8.90 -5.28
N ASN A 195 8.43 -8.75 -4.31
CA ASN A 195 8.10 -7.45 -3.69
C ASN A 195 7.52 -6.42 -4.68
N GLY A 196 7.01 -6.86 -5.84
CA GLY A 196 6.45 -6.02 -6.89
C GLY A 196 5.08 -5.43 -6.51
N ARG A 197 4.75 -4.28 -7.16
CA ARG A 197 3.42 -3.68 -7.13
C ARG A 197 2.62 -3.96 -8.41
N ASP A 198 3.23 -4.69 -9.33
CA ASP A 198 2.62 -5.14 -10.58
C ASP A 198 1.42 -6.06 -10.33
N ILE A 199 0.62 -6.27 -11.38
CA ILE A 199 -0.62 -7.05 -11.27
C ILE A 199 -0.34 -8.52 -10.90
N THR A 200 0.74 -9.12 -11.41
CA THR A 200 1.10 -10.52 -11.13
C THR A 200 1.42 -10.71 -9.65
N SER A 201 2.28 -9.87 -9.10
CA SER A 201 2.66 -9.89 -7.68
C SER A 201 1.48 -9.55 -6.76
N ARG A 202 0.58 -8.67 -7.19
CA ARG A 202 -0.66 -8.35 -6.49
C ARG A 202 -1.59 -9.56 -6.45
N TRP A 203 -1.81 -10.24 -7.59
CA TRP A 203 -2.64 -11.45 -7.65
C TRP A 203 -2.09 -12.58 -6.79
N VAL A 204 -0.76 -12.78 -6.76
CA VAL A 204 -0.13 -13.75 -5.85
C VAL A 204 -0.49 -13.45 -4.39
N ARG A 205 -0.39 -12.19 -3.95
CA ARG A 205 -0.76 -11.81 -2.57
C ARG A 205 -2.25 -12.03 -2.28
N MET A 206 -3.14 -11.67 -3.21
CA MET A 206 -4.59 -11.91 -3.08
C MET A 206 -4.89 -13.42 -2.95
N LEU A 207 -4.29 -14.24 -3.80
CA LEU A 207 -4.48 -15.69 -3.78
C LEU A 207 -3.91 -16.34 -2.51
N LEU A 208 -2.79 -15.86 -1.99
CA LEU A 208 -2.24 -16.29 -0.70
C LEU A 208 -3.15 -15.91 0.47
N ALA A 209 -3.89 -14.80 0.35
CA ALA A 209 -4.93 -14.38 1.30
C ALA A 209 -6.27 -15.12 1.12
N GLY A 210 -6.39 -16.02 0.12
CA GLY A 210 -7.65 -16.72 -0.22
C GLY A 210 -8.67 -15.86 -0.95
N GLU A 211 -8.26 -14.70 -1.45
CA GLU A 211 -9.12 -13.76 -2.19
C GLU A 211 -9.31 -14.18 -3.65
N GLU A 212 -10.40 -13.74 -4.26
CA GLU A 212 -10.67 -13.87 -5.69
C GLU A 212 -9.93 -12.77 -6.45
N ILE A 213 -9.36 -13.12 -7.62
CA ILE A 213 -8.73 -12.13 -8.50
C ILE A 213 -9.71 -11.64 -9.57
N THR A 214 -9.61 -10.36 -9.91
CA THR A 214 -10.35 -9.77 -11.03
C THR A 214 -9.42 -9.59 -12.23
N VAL A 215 -9.84 -10.12 -13.38
CA VAL A 215 -9.06 -10.14 -14.62
C VAL A 215 -9.70 -9.20 -15.64
N TYR A 216 -9.00 -8.17 -16.03
CA TYR A 216 -9.36 -7.24 -17.10
C TYR A 216 -8.48 -7.50 -18.32
N GLY A 217 -9.05 -7.36 -19.53
CA GLY A 217 -8.29 -7.48 -20.77
C GLY A 217 -7.52 -8.80 -20.88
N ALA A 218 -8.15 -9.95 -20.60
CA ALA A 218 -7.52 -11.26 -20.58
C ALA A 218 -6.74 -11.59 -21.86
N GLU A 219 -7.18 -11.06 -23.00
CA GLU A 219 -6.58 -11.27 -24.33
C GLU A 219 -5.49 -10.24 -24.68
N SER A 220 -5.21 -9.25 -23.81
CA SER A 220 -4.08 -8.32 -23.99
C SER A 220 -2.75 -9.04 -23.88
N PHE A 221 -1.77 -8.63 -24.70
CA PHE A 221 -0.42 -9.18 -24.72
C PHE A 221 0.56 -8.19 -24.10
N PHE A 222 1.39 -8.68 -23.20
CA PHE A 222 2.48 -7.92 -22.61
C PHE A 222 3.78 -8.70 -22.67
N ASP A 223 4.87 -8.01 -22.95
CA ASP A 223 6.21 -8.56 -22.81
C ASP A 223 6.62 -8.49 -21.33
N TYR A 224 6.33 -9.56 -20.61
CA TYR A 224 6.59 -9.68 -19.16
C TYR A 224 8.08 -9.93 -18.91
N LEU A 225 8.74 -8.96 -18.29
CA LEU A 225 10.17 -9.03 -17.97
C LEU A 225 10.37 -9.19 -16.46
N TYR A 226 10.97 -10.30 -16.05
CA TYR A 226 11.25 -10.56 -14.63
C TYR A 226 12.30 -9.61 -14.07
N ALA A 227 12.11 -9.12 -12.85
CA ALA A 227 12.95 -8.09 -12.25
C ALA A 227 14.42 -8.51 -12.10
N ALA A 228 14.70 -9.79 -11.85
CA ALA A 228 16.05 -10.30 -11.79
C ALA A 228 16.72 -10.28 -13.18
N ASP A 229 15.98 -10.60 -14.24
CA ASP A 229 16.47 -10.50 -15.61
C ASP A 229 16.64 -9.02 -16.02
N THR A 230 15.77 -8.14 -15.57
CA THR A 230 15.93 -6.69 -15.77
C THR A 230 17.25 -6.22 -15.14
N ALA A 231 17.53 -6.61 -13.90
CA ALA A 231 18.75 -6.26 -13.20
C ALA A 231 20.00 -6.80 -13.92
N GLU A 232 19.99 -8.07 -14.35
CA GLU A 232 21.07 -8.67 -15.13
C GLU A 232 21.27 -7.93 -16.46
N GLY A 233 20.18 -7.64 -17.20
CA GLY A 233 20.25 -6.91 -18.47
C GLY A 233 20.85 -5.51 -18.31
N LEU A 234 20.48 -4.76 -17.28
CA LEU A 234 21.05 -3.45 -16.98
C LEU A 234 22.54 -3.53 -16.66
N LEU A 235 22.97 -4.54 -15.91
CA LEU A 235 24.40 -4.74 -15.60
C LEU A 235 25.20 -5.15 -16.84
N ARG A 236 24.62 -5.96 -17.74
CA ARG A 236 25.28 -6.31 -19.03
C ARG A 236 25.39 -5.10 -19.94
N LEU A 237 24.37 -4.24 -20.00
CA LEU A 237 24.47 -2.96 -20.71
C LEU A 237 25.51 -2.02 -20.09
N ALA A 238 25.62 -2.00 -18.77
CA ALA A 238 26.68 -1.25 -18.11
C ALA A 238 28.07 -1.76 -18.57
N ALA A 239 28.27 -3.08 -18.57
CA ALA A 239 29.56 -3.70 -18.97
C ALA A 239 29.89 -3.50 -20.46
N ALA A 240 28.88 -3.41 -21.32
CA ALA A 240 29.04 -3.19 -22.76
C ALA A 240 29.22 -1.68 -23.07
N GLU A 241 30.37 -1.11 -22.71
CA GLU A 241 30.62 0.34 -22.78
C GLU A 241 30.47 0.92 -24.20
N THR A 242 30.57 0.10 -25.24
CA THR A 242 30.37 0.50 -26.65
C THR A 242 28.92 0.65 -27.04
N VAL A 243 27.97 0.09 -26.27
CA VAL A 243 26.54 0.21 -26.50
C VAL A 243 26.04 1.50 -25.89
N THR A 244 25.60 2.46 -26.70
CA THR A 244 25.14 3.78 -26.25
C THR A 244 23.76 4.11 -26.80
N GLY A 245 23.14 5.14 -26.26
CA GLY A 245 21.84 5.65 -26.69
C GLY A 245 20.67 4.78 -26.25
N LEU A 246 19.71 4.53 -27.13
CA LEU A 246 18.45 3.84 -26.82
C LEU A 246 18.53 2.37 -27.22
N VAL A 247 18.02 1.48 -26.38
CA VAL A 247 17.89 0.06 -26.66
C VAL A 247 16.67 -0.52 -25.95
N ASN A 248 15.95 -1.43 -26.57
CA ASN A 248 14.84 -2.14 -25.89
C ASN A 248 15.38 -3.20 -24.94
N LEU A 249 14.74 -3.33 -23.78
CA LEU A 249 14.98 -4.43 -22.84
C LEU A 249 13.65 -5.11 -22.49
N GLY A 250 13.39 -6.20 -23.16
CA GLY A 250 12.25 -7.08 -22.99
C GLY A 250 12.66 -8.54 -23.22
N THR A 251 11.70 -9.44 -23.28
CA THR A 251 11.92 -10.84 -23.66
C THR A 251 11.78 -11.06 -25.16
N GLY A 252 11.12 -10.15 -25.88
CA GLY A 252 10.70 -10.33 -27.28
C GLY A 252 9.63 -11.41 -27.46
N ARG A 253 8.97 -11.84 -26.36
CA ARG A 253 7.99 -12.95 -26.34
C ARG A 253 6.84 -12.57 -25.43
N ALA A 254 5.94 -11.71 -25.95
CA ALA A 254 4.78 -11.29 -25.19
C ALA A 254 3.85 -12.50 -24.88
N ARG A 255 3.22 -12.41 -23.72
CA ARG A 255 2.26 -13.40 -23.22
C ARG A 255 0.93 -12.71 -22.92
N ARG A 256 -0.17 -13.43 -23.03
CA ARG A 256 -1.49 -12.90 -22.68
C ARG A 256 -1.63 -12.76 -21.17
N VAL A 257 -2.51 -11.87 -20.75
CA VAL A 257 -2.94 -11.82 -19.34
C VAL A 257 -3.57 -13.15 -18.92
N ALA A 258 -4.32 -13.80 -19.82
CA ALA A 258 -4.87 -15.15 -19.60
C ALA A 258 -3.78 -16.19 -19.29
N ASP A 259 -2.60 -16.10 -19.93
CA ASP A 259 -1.50 -17.03 -19.67
C ASP A 259 -0.95 -16.90 -18.26
N VAL A 260 -0.90 -15.67 -17.72
CA VAL A 260 -0.52 -15.43 -16.30
C VAL A 260 -1.53 -16.11 -15.37
N VAL A 261 -2.82 -16.00 -15.68
CA VAL A 261 -3.89 -16.64 -14.88
C VAL A 261 -3.77 -18.16 -14.93
N GLU A 262 -3.43 -18.74 -16.08
CA GLU A 262 -3.23 -20.20 -16.19
C GLU A 262 -2.04 -20.69 -15.36
N VAL A 263 -0.93 -19.95 -15.33
CA VAL A 263 0.20 -20.29 -14.46
C VAL A 263 -0.18 -20.14 -12.98
N LEU A 264 -0.99 -19.13 -12.62
CA LEU A 264 -1.51 -18.99 -11.26
C LEU A 264 -2.42 -20.15 -10.88
N LYS A 265 -3.32 -20.61 -11.76
CA LYS A 265 -4.18 -21.80 -11.51
C LYS A 265 -3.38 -23.07 -11.23
N GLN A 266 -2.26 -23.26 -11.92
CA GLN A 266 -1.36 -24.40 -11.66
C GLN A 266 -0.79 -24.38 -10.24
N ASN A 267 -0.54 -23.18 -9.70
CA ASN A 267 0.06 -22.99 -8.38
C ASN A 267 -0.98 -22.83 -7.24
N PHE A 268 -2.22 -22.48 -7.58
CA PHE A 268 -3.34 -22.31 -6.65
C PHE A 268 -4.56 -23.12 -7.13
N PRO A 269 -4.56 -24.45 -6.96
CA PRO A 269 -5.70 -25.28 -7.34
C PRO A 269 -6.95 -24.83 -6.58
N GLY A 270 -8.01 -24.50 -7.31
CA GLY A 270 -9.26 -24.02 -6.72
C GLY A 270 -9.35 -22.49 -6.52
N MET A 271 -8.37 -21.71 -7.01
CA MET A 271 -8.50 -20.26 -7.04
C MET A 271 -9.75 -19.81 -7.80
N ARG A 272 -10.30 -18.69 -7.41
CA ARG A 272 -11.41 -18.02 -8.11
C ARG A 272 -10.88 -16.83 -8.89
N ALA A 273 -11.38 -16.68 -10.13
CA ALA A 273 -11.05 -15.56 -11.00
C ALA A 273 -12.30 -15.09 -11.72
N SER A 274 -12.67 -13.83 -11.57
CA SER A 274 -13.73 -13.17 -12.31
C SER A 274 -13.17 -12.40 -13.50
N TYR A 275 -13.76 -12.58 -14.67
CA TYR A 275 -13.37 -11.89 -15.89
C TYR A 275 -14.35 -10.77 -16.17
N VAL A 276 -13.83 -9.54 -16.25
CA VAL A 276 -14.64 -8.35 -16.43
C VAL A 276 -14.39 -7.78 -17.82
N ALA A 277 -15.48 -7.53 -18.55
CA ALA A 277 -15.42 -6.78 -19.79
C ALA A 277 -14.95 -5.33 -19.49
N SER A 278 -14.09 -4.80 -20.35
CA SER A 278 -13.52 -3.46 -20.19
C SER A 278 -13.60 -2.74 -21.54
N ASP A 279 -13.98 -1.46 -21.51
CA ASP A 279 -13.92 -0.57 -22.67
C ASP A 279 -12.49 -0.08 -22.97
N ILE A 280 -11.51 -0.51 -22.16
CA ILE A 280 -10.10 -0.18 -22.38
C ILE A 280 -9.59 -0.98 -23.59
N PRO A 281 -8.92 -0.32 -24.58
CA PRO A 281 -8.33 -1.01 -25.71
C PRO A 281 -7.39 -2.14 -25.31
N PHE A 282 -7.33 -3.18 -26.13
CA PHE A 282 -6.40 -4.29 -25.93
C PHE A 282 -4.98 -3.84 -26.22
N GLU A 283 -4.14 -3.84 -25.21
CA GLU A 283 -2.69 -3.67 -25.41
C GLU A 283 -2.09 -4.97 -25.97
N ALA A 284 -1.24 -4.85 -27.01
CA ALA A 284 -0.52 -5.97 -27.57
C ALA A 284 0.88 -5.52 -28.03
N SER A 285 1.82 -5.50 -27.10
CA SER A 285 3.19 -5.03 -27.34
C SER A 285 4.25 -6.03 -26.92
N GLN A 286 5.35 -6.07 -27.66
CA GLN A 286 6.58 -6.73 -27.28
C GLN A 286 7.81 -5.97 -27.75
N ALA A 287 8.96 -6.18 -27.14
CA ALA A 287 10.22 -5.64 -27.57
C ALA A 287 10.68 -6.24 -28.92
N ASP A 288 11.09 -5.42 -29.88
CA ASP A 288 11.99 -5.89 -30.91
C ASP A 288 13.40 -5.96 -30.29
N MET A 289 13.92 -7.18 -30.18
CA MET A 289 15.22 -7.45 -29.55
C MET A 289 16.36 -7.54 -30.57
N THR A 290 16.15 -7.09 -31.81
CA THR A 290 17.17 -7.19 -32.87
C THR A 290 18.42 -6.38 -32.55
N LEU A 291 18.24 -5.13 -32.12
CA LEU A 291 19.36 -4.27 -31.74
C LEU A 291 20.08 -4.83 -30.51
N TRP A 292 19.36 -5.24 -29.50
CA TRP A 292 19.92 -5.90 -28.30
C TRP A 292 20.79 -7.11 -28.68
N SER A 293 20.23 -8.06 -29.43
CA SER A 293 20.89 -9.31 -29.79
C SER A 293 22.12 -9.11 -30.70
N SER A 294 22.19 -7.97 -31.39
CA SER A 294 23.39 -7.63 -32.20
C SER A 294 24.58 -7.16 -31.37
N GLN A 295 24.34 -6.80 -30.09
CA GLN A 295 25.33 -6.16 -29.23
C GLN A 295 25.58 -6.90 -27.91
N ILE A 296 24.59 -7.65 -27.42
CA ILE A 296 24.61 -8.34 -26.13
C ILE A 296 24.33 -9.82 -26.34
N ASP A 297 25.28 -10.68 -26.04
CA ASP A 297 25.13 -12.16 -26.13
C ASP A 297 24.41 -12.71 -24.89
N TRP A 298 23.19 -12.22 -24.65
CA TRP A 298 22.33 -12.69 -23.57
C TRP A 298 20.90 -12.19 -23.81
N LEU A 299 19.94 -13.03 -23.52
CA LEU A 299 18.51 -12.71 -23.54
C LEU A 299 17.88 -13.09 -22.20
N PRO A 300 16.85 -12.35 -21.72
CA PRO A 300 16.13 -12.69 -20.51
C PRO A 300 15.57 -14.12 -20.56
N PRO A 301 16.05 -15.02 -19.68
CA PRO A 301 15.68 -16.43 -19.76
C PRO A 301 14.43 -16.79 -18.97
N THR A 302 14.04 -15.97 -17.99
CA THR A 302 13.03 -16.33 -16.98
C THR A 302 11.63 -16.22 -17.55
N THR A 303 10.90 -17.34 -17.55
CA THR A 303 9.49 -17.40 -17.99
C THR A 303 8.53 -17.21 -16.81
N LEU A 304 7.23 -17.00 -17.11
CA LEU A 304 6.18 -16.88 -16.08
C LEU A 304 6.13 -18.14 -15.20
N GLU A 305 6.33 -19.31 -15.79
CA GLU A 305 6.29 -20.62 -15.13
C GLU A 305 7.42 -20.80 -14.10
N VAL A 306 8.52 -20.06 -14.27
CA VAL A 306 9.65 -20.03 -13.31
C VAL A 306 9.46 -18.91 -12.29
N ALA A 307 9.13 -17.71 -12.76
CA ALA A 307 9.08 -16.52 -11.90
C ALA A 307 7.91 -16.54 -10.91
N ILE A 308 6.71 -17.00 -11.33
CA ILE A 308 5.52 -16.98 -10.45
C ILE A 308 5.72 -17.87 -9.21
N PRO A 309 6.20 -19.12 -9.31
CA PRO A 309 6.58 -19.91 -8.13
C PRO A 309 7.59 -19.22 -7.20
N GLU A 310 8.60 -18.54 -7.73
CA GLU A 310 9.56 -17.79 -6.93
C GLU A 310 8.90 -16.61 -6.18
N ILE A 311 7.99 -15.88 -6.84
CA ILE A 311 7.21 -14.80 -6.21
C ILE A 311 6.33 -15.36 -5.11
N ILE A 312 5.65 -16.51 -5.33
CA ILE A 312 4.82 -17.18 -4.33
C ILE A 312 5.66 -17.58 -3.12
N ALA A 313 6.81 -18.21 -3.34
CA ALA A 313 7.71 -18.63 -2.26
C ALA A 313 8.20 -17.42 -1.44
N PHE A 314 8.56 -16.33 -2.11
CA PHE A 314 8.98 -15.09 -1.47
C PHE A 314 7.87 -14.46 -0.62
N GLU A 315 6.65 -14.34 -1.17
CA GLU A 315 5.52 -13.73 -0.46
C GLU A 315 5.06 -14.60 0.73
N ARG A 316 5.08 -15.94 0.61
CA ARG A 316 4.85 -16.87 1.74
C ARG A 316 5.90 -16.69 2.84
N ALA A 317 7.18 -16.75 2.48
CA ALA A 317 8.27 -16.57 3.44
C ALA A 317 8.18 -15.21 4.16
N ARG A 318 7.75 -14.16 3.44
CA ARG A 318 7.53 -12.83 4.02
C ARG A 318 6.35 -12.83 5.01
N GLN A 319 5.25 -13.50 4.69
CA GLN A 319 4.10 -13.65 5.59
C GLN A 319 4.48 -14.46 6.84
N ASP A 320 5.18 -15.59 6.65
CA ASP A 320 5.64 -16.45 7.75
C ASP A 320 6.64 -15.73 8.67
N ALA A 321 7.58 -14.98 8.09
CA ALA A 321 8.54 -14.18 8.84
C ALA A 321 7.85 -13.05 9.63
N LEU A 322 6.84 -12.40 9.04
CA LEU A 322 6.04 -11.40 9.73
C LEU A 322 5.28 -12.01 10.91
N ALA A 323 4.60 -13.14 10.70
CA ALA A 323 3.86 -13.84 11.74
C ALA A 323 4.78 -14.32 12.87
N ALA A 324 5.96 -14.87 12.52
CA ALA A 324 6.97 -15.31 13.48
C ALA A 324 7.54 -14.13 14.28
N ALA A 325 7.86 -13.02 13.63
CA ALA A 325 8.37 -11.81 14.28
C ALA A 325 7.31 -11.20 15.21
N GLU A 326 6.05 -11.10 14.77
CA GLU A 326 4.94 -10.64 15.62
C GLU A 326 4.73 -11.55 16.83
N THR A 327 4.89 -12.86 16.67
CA THR A 327 4.81 -13.85 17.78
C THR A 327 6.00 -13.73 18.72
N ALA A 328 7.22 -13.55 18.19
CA ALA A 328 8.44 -13.38 18.99
C ALA A 328 8.42 -12.06 19.78
N ALA A 329 7.98 -10.97 19.14
CA ALA A 329 7.79 -9.66 19.77
C ALA A 329 6.90 -9.72 21.00
N ALA A 330 5.96 -10.63 20.98
CA ALA A 330 4.88 -10.72 21.94
C ALA A 330 5.13 -11.65 23.15
N LYS A 331 6.17 -12.48 23.12
CA LYS A 331 6.50 -13.41 24.22
C LYS A 331 7.03 -12.73 25.47
N GLY A 332 7.28 -11.42 25.46
CA GLY A 332 7.76 -10.65 26.60
C GLY A 332 6.62 -9.96 27.37
N SER A 333 6.90 -9.61 28.64
CA SER A 333 6.06 -8.78 29.52
C SER A 333 6.05 -7.29 29.11
N GLY A 334 6.26 -6.98 27.84
CA GLY A 334 6.44 -5.61 27.35
C GLY A 334 5.20 -4.73 27.47
N HIS A 335 5.42 -3.42 27.44
CA HIS A 335 4.41 -2.38 27.64
C HIS A 335 3.56 -2.12 26.39
N VAL A 336 2.45 -1.39 26.54
CA VAL A 336 1.51 -1.04 25.49
C VAL A 336 1.52 0.45 25.23
N LEU A 337 1.78 0.90 24.00
CA LEU A 337 1.63 2.27 23.55
C LEU A 337 0.22 2.45 22.95
N ILE A 338 -0.49 3.47 23.41
CA ILE A 338 -1.70 3.98 22.75
C ILE A 338 -1.30 5.25 22.01
N SER A 339 -1.25 5.22 20.67
CA SER A 339 -0.89 6.38 19.86
C SER A 339 -2.08 7.29 19.59
N SER A 340 -1.82 8.61 19.41
CA SER A 340 -2.85 9.65 19.25
C SER A 340 -3.92 9.59 20.36
N ILE A 341 -3.47 9.54 21.60
CA ILE A 341 -4.34 9.27 22.76
C ILE A 341 -5.37 10.38 22.99
N SER A 342 -5.03 11.65 22.74
CA SER A 342 -5.92 12.82 22.83
C SER A 342 -6.79 12.79 24.11
N ALA A 343 -8.12 12.80 23.98
CA ALA A 343 -9.09 12.69 25.09
C ALA A 343 -9.76 11.31 25.16
N LYS A 344 -9.11 10.24 24.69
CA LYS A 344 -9.72 8.88 24.57
C LYS A 344 -9.70 8.09 25.89
N VAL A 345 -10.13 8.70 26.98
CA VAL A 345 -10.12 8.13 28.33
C VAL A 345 -10.86 6.79 28.41
N PRO A 346 -12.08 6.59 27.85
CA PRO A 346 -12.77 5.30 27.89
C PRO A 346 -11.98 4.17 27.21
N LEU A 347 -11.33 4.45 26.07
CA LEU A 347 -10.45 3.49 25.37
C LEU A 347 -9.24 3.15 26.26
N THR A 348 -8.60 4.17 26.87
CA THR A 348 -7.45 3.96 27.76
C THR A 348 -7.79 3.03 28.92
N HIS A 349 -8.94 3.23 29.56
CA HIS A 349 -9.42 2.33 30.62
C HIS A 349 -9.67 0.91 30.11
N ALA A 350 -10.25 0.74 28.93
CA ALA A 350 -10.48 -0.56 28.33
C ALA A 350 -9.17 -1.31 28.04
N VAL A 351 -8.15 -0.61 27.51
CA VAL A 351 -6.81 -1.17 27.28
C VAL A 351 -6.12 -1.53 28.61
N LYS A 352 -6.18 -0.64 29.63
CA LYS A 352 -5.66 -0.94 30.97
C LYS A 352 -6.27 -2.19 31.58
N ASN A 353 -7.58 -2.31 31.50
CA ASN A 353 -8.28 -3.47 32.03
C ASN A 353 -7.90 -4.76 31.29
N ALA A 354 -7.77 -4.73 29.98
CA ALA A 354 -7.32 -5.86 29.18
C ALA A 354 -5.87 -6.25 29.52
N ALA A 355 -4.97 -5.27 29.63
CA ALA A 355 -3.57 -5.48 29.95
C ALA A 355 -3.38 -6.10 31.36
N LYS A 356 -4.10 -5.58 32.36
CA LYS A 356 -4.04 -6.14 33.74
C LYS A 356 -4.54 -7.58 33.83
N ARG A 357 -5.47 -7.98 33.00
CA ARG A 357 -5.94 -9.38 32.92
C ARG A 357 -4.91 -10.30 32.31
N LEU A 358 -4.03 -9.77 31.43
CA LEU A 358 -2.93 -10.53 30.85
C LEU A 358 -1.74 -10.59 31.83
N ASN A 359 -1.26 -9.43 32.27
CA ASN A 359 -0.19 -9.29 33.27
C ASN A 359 -0.32 -7.91 33.97
N PRO A 360 -0.43 -7.87 35.32
CA PRO A 360 -0.54 -6.64 36.09
C PRO A 360 0.62 -5.66 35.92
N ASP A 361 1.81 -6.14 35.53
CA ASP A 361 3.03 -5.35 35.37
C ASP A 361 3.10 -4.61 34.03
N ILE A 362 2.17 -4.87 33.12
CA ILE A 362 2.10 -4.16 31.83
C ILE A 362 1.68 -2.72 32.08
N LYS A 363 2.58 -1.79 31.73
CA LYS A 363 2.29 -0.36 31.74
C LYS A 363 1.64 0.08 30.44
N ILE A 364 0.76 1.06 30.53
CA ILE A 364 0.17 1.75 29.40
C ILE A 364 0.87 3.09 29.21
N VAL A 365 1.50 3.25 28.07
CA VAL A 365 2.17 4.49 27.64
C VAL A 365 1.22 5.25 26.72
N GLY A 366 0.92 6.50 27.05
CA GLY A 366 0.17 7.38 26.17
C GLY A 366 1.10 8.12 25.23
N GLY A 367 0.85 8.07 23.92
CA GLY A 367 1.59 8.82 22.91
C GLY A 367 0.70 9.86 22.23
N ASP A 368 1.14 11.12 22.17
CA ASP A 368 0.45 12.19 21.44
C ASP A 368 1.44 13.27 20.99
N LEU A 369 1.10 14.01 19.93
CA LEU A 369 1.83 15.23 19.51
C LEU A 369 1.63 16.37 20.50
N ASN A 370 0.43 16.45 21.09
CA ASN A 370 0.08 17.49 22.03
C ASN A 370 0.56 17.13 23.44
N PRO A 371 1.50 17.86 24.03
CA PRO A 371 1.99 17.60 25.39
C PRO A 371 0.92 17.77 26.47
N GLN A 372 -0.21 18.39 26.14
CA GLN A 372 -1.36 18.61 27.04
C GLN A 372 -2.52 17.66 26.75
N ALA A 373 -2.29 16.52 26.08
CA ALA A 373 -3.34 15.56 25.80
C ALA A 373 -3.97 15.04 27.10
N LEU A 374 -5.29 15.17 27.23
CA LEU A 374 -6.03 14.75 28.44
C LEU A 374 -5.81 13.26 28.76
N GLY A 375 -5.63 12.43 27.75
CA GLY A 375 -5.37 11.00 27.91
C GLY A 375 -4.11 10.70 28.73
N PHE A 376 -3.11 11.59 28.75
CA PHE A 376 -1.88 11.40 29.53
C PHE A 376 -2.15 11.26 31.04
N HIS A 377 -3.16 11.93 31.57
CA HIS A 377 -3.53 11.81 32.98
C HIS A 377 -4.09 10.42 33.37
N PHE A 378 -4.39 9.57 32.40
CA PHE A 378 -4.97 8.25 32.61
C PHE A 378 -4.04 7.09 32.22
N THR A 379 -2.83 7.39 31.75
CA THR A 379 -1.78 6.40 31.42
C THR A 379 -0.80 6.23 32.59
N ASP A 380 0.01 5.19 32.53
CA ASP A 380 1.06 4.95 33.53
C ASP A 380 2.31 5.77 33.21
N GLU A 381 2.55 6.01 31.93
CA GLU A 381 3.62 6.87 31.40
C GLU A 381 3.07 7.65 30.19
N SER A 382 3.71 8.80 29.88
CA SER A 382 3.34 9.63 28.75
C SER A 382 4.55 9.90 27.85
N TRP A 383 4.31 9.97 26.55
CA TRP A 383 5.32 10.28 25.55
C TRP A 383 4.80 11.33 24.58
N VAL A 384 5.44 12.50 24.53
CA VAL A 384 5.22 13.46 23.45
C VAL A 384 5.91 12.89 22.21
N MET A 385 5.14 12.12 21.42
CA MET A 385 5.66 11.40 20.28
C MET A 385 5.75 12.29 19.04
N PRO A 386 6.69 12.02 18.12
CA PRO A 386 6.75 12.72 16.85
C PRO A 386 5.55 12.35 15.95
N MET A 387 5.37 13.10 14.87
CA MET A 387 4.38 12.76 13.84
C MET A 387 4.64 11.35 13.30
N THR A 388 3.56 10.63 12.97
CA THR A 388 3.61 9.31 12.34
C THR A 388 3.90 9.46 10.84
N THR A 389 5.15 9.81 10.51
CA THR A 389 5.68 9.96 9.16
C THR A 389 6.87 9.03 8.94
N ASP A 390 7.18 8.73 7.69
CA ASP A 390 8.24 7.78 7.34
C ASP A 390 9.62 8.20 7.90
N GLU A 391 9.88 9.50 8.00
CA GLU A 391 11.12 10.06 8.56
C GLU A 391 11.30 9.79 10.07
N HIS A 392 10.18 9.65 10.81
CA HIS A 392 10.21 9.43 12.26
C HIS A 392 10.17 7.94 12.65
N LEU A 393 10.01 7.02 11.70
CA LEU A 393 9.88 5.58 12.00
C LEU A 393 11.03 5.04 12.85
N SER A 394 12.26 5.37 12.51
CA SER A 394 13.45 4.92 13.23
C SER A 394 13.46 5.43 14.68
N ALA A 395 13.11 6.71 14.89
CA ALA A 395 13.02 7.30 16.21
C ALA A 395 11.91 6.65 17.06
N ILE A 396 10.77 6.35 16.43
CA ILE A 396 9.64 5.66 17.08
C ILE A 396 10.06 4.25 17.50
N ILE A 397 10.69 3.47 16.63
CA ILE A 397 11.19 2.12 16.96
C ILE A 397 12.20 2.17 18.10
N SER A 398 13.19 3.07 18.02
CA SER A 398 14.22 3.21 19.05
C SER A 398 13.63 3.57 20.42
N HIS A 399 12.67 4.48 20.45
CA HIS A 399 11.98 4.84 21.69
C HIS A 399 11.19 3.66 22.27
N CYS A 400 10.42 2.95 21.44
CA CYS A 400 9.67 1.76 21.86
C CYS A 400 10.59 0.70 22.46
N GLN A 401 11.72 0.42 21.82
CA GLN A 401 12.70 -0.53 22.32
C GLN A 401 13.32 -0.09 23.66
N ALA A 402 13.70 1.19 23.78
CA ALA A 402 14.27 1.75 25.01
C ALA A 402 13.30 1.71 26.19
N GLN A 403 12.00 1.87 25.93
CA GLN A 403 10.93 1.85 26.94
C GLN A 403 10.28 0.47 27.12
N GLY A 404 10.77 -0.57 26.46
CA GLY A 404 10.18 -1.89 26.55
C GLY A 404 8.75 -2.00 26.01
N ILE A 405 8.37 -1.12 25.07
CA ILE A 405 7.06 -1.13 24.40
C ILE A 405 7.10 -2.19 23.31
N THR A 406 6.25 -3.18 23.42
CA THR A 406 6.16 -4.30 22.46
C THR A 406 4.83 -4.36 21.73
N ARG A 407 3.88 -3.48 22.07
CA ARG A 407 2.54 -3.45 21.47
C ARG A 407 2.11 -2.01 21.24
N ILE A 408 1.52 -1.74 20.07
CA ILE A 408 1.00 -0.41 19.70
C ILE A 408 -0.47 -0.54 19.34
N ILE A 409 -1.30 0.36 19.88
CA ILE A 409 -2.73 0.48 19.58
C ILE A 409 -2.98 1.86 18.96
N PRO A 410 -3.07 1.93 17.62
CA PRO A 410 -3.48 3.17 16.92
C PRO A 410 -4.93 3.52 17.20
N THR A 411 -5.23 4.82 17.29
CA THR A 411 -6.58 5.26 17.67
C THR A 411 -7.24 6.22 16.69
N ARG A 412 -6.52 6.67 15.65
CA ARG A 412 -6.98 7.69 14.71
C ARG A 412 -6.81 7.24 13.26
N ASP A 413 -7.81 7.50 12.40
CA ASP A 413 -7.79 7.14 10.98
C ASP A 413 -6.55 7.67 10.25
N GLY A 414 -6.14 8.91 10.53
CA GLY A 414 -4.99 9.55 9.87
C GLY A 414 -3.62 8.92 10.14
N GLU A 415 -3.50 8.00 11.09
CA GLU A 415 -2.24 7.30 11.38
C GLU A 415 -2.23 5.84 10.90
N LEU A 416 -3.41 5.26 10.58
CA LEU A 416 -3.52 3.84 10.25
C LEU A 416 -2.67 3.45 9.04
N ALA A 417 -2.64 4.29 8.01
CA ALA A 417 -1.85 4.05 6.81
C ALA A 417 -0.34 3.97 7.10
N PHE A 418 0.16 4.81 8.02
CA PHE A 418 1.55 4.75 8.48
C PHE A 418 1.84 3.44 9.22
N TRP A 419 1.07 3.13 10.25
CA TRP A 419 1.27 1.93 11.05
C TRP A 419 1.17 0.65 10.23
N SER A 420 0.20 0.58 9.33
CA SER A 420 -0.02 -0.55 8.46
C SER A 420 1.13 -0.76 7.46
N ARG A 421 1.63 0.32 6.86
CA ARG A 421 2.77 0.29 5.94
C ARG A 421 4.04 -0.21 6.61
N HIS A 422 4.26 0.20 7.85
CA HIS A 422 5.47 -0.12 8.61
C HIS A 422 5.34 -1.32 9.54
N ARG A 423 4.22 -2.05 9.49
CA ARG A 423 3.95 -3.21 10.34
C ARG A 423 5.08 -4.25 10.33
N ALA A 424 5.64 -4.53 9.16
CA ALA A 424 6.75 -5.49 9.03
C ALA A 424 8.04 -5.01 9.70
N ALA A 425 8.38 -3.72 9.56
CA ALA A 425 9.56 -3.14 10.20
C ALA A 425 9.42 -3.10 11.74
N LEU A 426 8.23 -2.77 12.23
CA LEU A 426 7.91 -2.77 13.65
C LEU A 426 7.96 -4.19 14.23
N ALA A 427 7.40 -5.18 13.54
CA ALA A 427 7.45 -6.57 13.93
C ALA A 427 8.89 -7.10 13.99
N ALA A 428 9.74 -6.75 13.01
CA ALA A 428 11.17 -7.10 13.04
C ALA A 428 11.92 -6.46 14.22
N ALA A 429 11.42 -5.32 14.72
CA ALA A 429 11.93 -4.65 15.93
C ALA A 429 11.30 -5.18 17.23
N GLY A 430 10.47 -6.22 17.19
CA GLY A 430 9.81 -6.78 18.36
C GLY A 430 8.52 -6.07 18.78
N ILE A 431 7.85 -5.34 17.89
CA ILE A 431 6.68 -4.52 18.22
C ILE A 431 5.47 -4.94 17.38
N ALA A 432 4.44 -5.48 18.04
CA ALA A 432 3.16 -5.82 17.41
C ALA A 432 2.25 -4.59 17.34
N VAL A 433 1.59 -4.37 16.21
CA VAL A 433 0.68 -3.23 16.00
C VAL A 433 -0.72 -3.73 15.70
N LEU A 434 -1.73 -3.17 16.40
CA LEU A 434 -3.14 -3.45 16.19
C LEU A 434 -3.65 -2.66 14.98
N VAL A 435 -3.34 -3.12 13.80
CA VAL A 435 -3.71 -2.47 12.53
C VAL A 435 -3.93 -3.49 11.43
N SER A 436 -4.95 -3.28 10.62
CA SER A 436 -5.24 -4.10 9.44
C SER A 436 -4.14 -3.99 8.36
N PRO A 437 -4.05 -4.94 7.42
CA PRO A 437 -3.14 -4.86 6.27
C PRO A 437 -3.34 -3.57 5.45
N PRO A 438 -2.33 -3.10 4.71
CA PRO A 438 -2.38 -1.83 3.98
C PRO A 438 -3.56 -1.71 3.01
N GLU A 439 -3.87 -2.79 2.30
CA GLU A 439 -4.96 -2.83 1.33
C GLU A 439 -6.33 -2.68 2.02
N ALA A 440 -6.52 -3.32 3.17
CA ALA A 440 -7.75 -3.21 3.95
C ALA A 440 -7.91 -1.82 4.60
N VAL A 441 -6.82 -1.26 5.11
CA VAL A 441 -6.81 0.12 5.65
C VAL A 441 -7.16 1.11 4.55
N GLN A 442 -6.51 1.03 3.39
CA GLN A 442 -6.76 1.93 2.26
C GLN A 442 -8.22 1.86 1.81
N ARG A 443 -8.75 0.65 1.65
CA ARG A 443 -10.15 0.38 1.30
C ARG A 443 -11.13 1.03 2.29
N CYS A 444 -10.85 0.95 3.58
CA CYS A 444 -11.71 1.53 4.61
C CYS A 444 -11.61 3.06 4.70
N LEU A 445 -10.47 3.66 4.34
CA LEU A 445 -10.26 5.10 4.39
C LEU A 445 -10.84 5.84 3.17
N ASP A 446 -10.98 5.16 2.04
CA ASP A 446 -11.51 5.72 0.79
C ASP A 446 -12.89 5.15 0.47
N LYS A 447 -13.93 5.97 0.64
CA LYS A 447 -15.34 5.55 0.44
C LYS A 447 -15.66 5.14 -1.00
N LEU A 448 -14.93 5.70 -1.99
CA LEU A 448 -15.09 5.30 -3.40
C LEU A 448 -14.45 3.93 -3.64
N GLU A 449 -13.25 3.71 -3.11
CA GLU A 449 -12.57 2.41 -3.20
C GLU A 449 -13.35 1.32 -2.47
N PHE A 450 -13.90 1.63 -1.29
CA PHE A 450 -14.77 0.73 -0.53
C PHE A 450 -16.00 0.30 -1.33
N SER A 451 -16.69 1.24 -1.96
CA SER A 451 -17.85 0.96 -2.81
C SER A 451 -17.48 0.19 -4.08
N THR A 452 -16.36 0.53 -4.71
CA THR A 452 -15.85 -0.18 -5.90
C THR A 452 -15.53 -1.62 -5.58
N PHE A 453 -14.86 -1.87 -4.45
CA PHE A 453 -14.64 -3.22 -3.94
C PHE A 453 -15.95 -3.96 -3.72
N GLY A 454 -16.92 -3.34 -3.04
CA GLY A 454 -18.22 -3.95 -2.77
C GLY A 454 -18.96 -4.36 -4.03
N ARG A 455 -18.98 -3.51 -5.05
CA ARG A 455 -19.59 -3.80 -6.36
C ARG A 455 -18.89 -4.99 -7.04
N THR A 456 -17.57 -5.01 -7.03
CA THR A 456 -16.78 -6.09 -7.65
C THR A 456 -16.97 -7.41 -6.93
N ALA A 457 -17.08 -7.38 -5.59
CA ALA A 457 -17.27 -8.58 -4.77
C ALA A 457 -18.75 -8.98 -4.60
N GLY A 458 -19.69 -8.28 -5.22
CA GLY A 458 -21.13 -8.55 -5.09
C GLY A 458 -21.67 -8.30 -3.68
N LEU A 459 -21.02 -7.42 -2.90
CA LEU A 459 -21.42 -7.11 -1.53
C LEU A 459 -22.46 -5.98 -1.49
N PRO A 460 -23.36 -5.94 -0.48
CA PRO A 460 -24.41 -4.94 -0.38
C PRO A 460 -23.87 -3.58 0.12
N ILE A 461 -22.77 -3.11 -0.46
CA ILE A 461 -22.18 -1.81 -0.17
C ILE A 461 -22.89 -0.76 -1.04
N ILE A 462 -23.23 0.39 -0.46
CA ILE A 462 -23.93 1.47 -1.17
C ILE A 462 -23.10 1.94 -2.35
N PRO A 463 -23.65 1.95 -3.58
CA PRO A 463 -22.97 2.46 -4.76
C PRO A 463 -22.51 3.90 -4.57
N THR A 464 -21.25 4.18 -4.92
CA THR A 464 -20.63 5.49 -4.77
C THR A 464 -20.01 5.91 -6.10
N SER A 465 -20.16 7.17 -6.48
CA SER A 465 -19.61 7.73 -7.70
C SER A 465 -19.05 9.14 -7.48
N LEU A 466 -18.10 9.54 -8.32
CA LEU A 466 -17.61 10.92 -8.43
C LEU A 466 -18.57 11.81 -9.27
N SER A 467 -19.48 11.19 -10.04
CA SER A 467 -20.49 11.88 -10.83
C SER A 467 -21.89 11.46 -10.39
N ILE A 468 -22.75 12.44 -10.15
CA ILE A 468 -24.16 12.20 -9.84
C ILE A 468 -24.90 11.57 -11.02
N ASP A 469 -24.52 11.91 -12.25
CA ASP A 469 -25.13 11.39 -13.47
C ASP A 469 -24.87 9.88 -13.64
N ALA A 470 -23.71 9.41 -13.25
CA ALA A 470 -23.38 7.99 -13.26
C ALA A 470 -24.24 7.15 -12.29
N LEU A 471 -24.84 7.78 -11.28
CA LEU A 471 -25.78 7.13 -10.34
C LEU A 471 -27.24 7.28 -10.78
N ALA A 472 -27.56 8.38 -11.47
CA ALA A 472 -28.92 8.68 -11.91
C ALA A 472 -29.36 7.79 -13.09
N GLY A 473 -28.41 7.20 -13.83
CA GLY A 473 -28.67 6.47 -15.08
C GLY A 473 -29.16 7.39 -16.19
N ASP A 474 -29.48 6.80 -17.36
CA ASP A 474 -29.95 7.54 -18.55
C ASP A 474 -31.31 8.24 -18.36
N GLN A 475 -32.03 7.93 -17.30
CA GLN A 475 -33.27 8.60 -16.92
C GLN A 475 -33.32 8.83 -15.41
N PRO A 476 -32.98 10.05 -14.91
CA PRO A 476 -33.14 10.37 -13.50
C PRO A 476 -34.64 10.25 -13.13
N THR A 477 -34.93 9.37 -12.17
CA THR A 477 -36.29 9.31 -11.61
C THR A 477 -36.62 10.65 -10.97
N PRO A 478 -37.79 11.26 -11.24
CA PRO A 478 -38.14 12.61 -10.80
C PRO A 478 -38.01 12.87 -9.29
N ASN A 479 -37.92 11.83 -8.49
CA ASN A 479 -37.83 11.87 -7.02
C ASN A 479 -36.53 11.23 -6.48
N ALA A 480 -35.50 11.05 -7.30
CA ALA A 480 -34.22 10.53 -6.83
C ALA A 480 -33.60 11.50 -5.82
N ALA A 481 -33.26 10.99 -4.66
CA ALA A 481 -32.54 11.72 -3.62
C ALA A 481 -31.14 11.16 -3.41
N PHE A 482 -30.21 12.02 -3.05
CA PHE A 482 -28.80 11.70 -2.97
C PHE A 482 -28.21 12.04 -1.60
N VAL A 483 -27.14 11.35 -1.29
CA VAL A 483 -26.20 11.69 -0.21
C VAL A 483 -24.93 12.22 -0.86
N VAL A 484 -24.44 13.36 -0.37
CA VAL A 484 -23.19 13.99 -0.84
C VAL A 484 -22.28 14.18 0.36
N LYS A 485 -21.04 13.72 0.27
CA LYS A 485 -20.08 13.82 1.36
C LYS A 485 -18.64 13.81 0.82
N GLU A 486 -17.68 14.12 1.68
CA GLU A 486 -16.25 13.96 1.35
C GLU A 486 -15.90 12.48 1.11
N ARG A 487 -15.08 12.21 0.10
CA ARG A 487 -14.50 10.89 -0.20
C ARG A 487 -13.70 10.36 0.96
N HIS A 488 -12.84 11.21 1.55
CA HIS A 488 -12.00 10.90 2.70
C HIS A 488 -12.51 11.61 3.95
N GLY A 489 -12.10 11.15 5.14
CA GLY A 489 -12.44 11.75 6.42
C GLY A 489 -13.57 11.04 7.17
N ALA A 490 -13.74 11.43 8.44
CA ALA A 490 -14.70 10.89 9.40
C ALA A 490 -15.53 12.01 10.06
N GLY A 491 -16.57 11.64 10.82
CA GLY A 491 -17.33 12.56 11.69
C GLY A 491 -18.49 13.28 11.02
N SER A 492 -18.93 12.85 9.83
CA SER A 492 -20.10 13.42 9.12
C SER A 492 -20.03 14.94 8.92
N LEU A 493 -18.83 15.50 8.88
CA LEU A 493 -18.62 16.90 8.55
C LEU A 493 -19.04 17.15 7.11
N SER A 494 -19.85 18.19 6.88
CA SER A 494 -20.30 18.59 5.53
C SER A 494 -21.13 17.53 4.80
N LEU A 495 -21.91 16.71 5.54
CA LEU A 495 -22.82 15.70 4.97
C LEU A 495 -24.10 16.35 4.42
N GLY A 496 -24.31 16.26 3.11
CA GLY A 496 -25.60 16.52 2.47
C GLY A 496 -26.45 15.25 2.43
N LEU A 497 -27.59 15.26 3.09
CA LEU A 497 -28.46 14.07 3.24
C LEU A 497 -29.81 14.32 2.58
N ASN A 498 -30.34 13.34 1.84
CA ASN A 498 -31.65 13.38 1.20
C ASN A 498 -31.82 14.61 0.27
N LEU A 499 -30.82 14.90 -0.53
CA LEU A 499 -30.81 16.06 -1.41
C LEU A 499 -31.39 15.70 -2.79
N PRO A 500 -32.29 16.51 -3.35
CA PRO A 500 -32.64 16.40 -4.76
C PRO A 500 -31.44 16.77 -5.64
N TYR A 501 -31.42 16.34 -6.90
CA TYR A 501 -30.30 16.46 -7.82
C TYR A 501 -29.62 17.84 -7.80
N ALA A 502 -30.38 18.92 -8.01
CA ALA A 502 -29.81 20.28 -8.06
C ALA A 502 -29.15 20.71 -6.73
N ALA A 503 -29.75 20.34 -5.59
CA ALA A 503 -29.19 20.63 -4.28
C ALA A 503 -27.95 19.77 -3.99
N ALA A 504 -27.92 18.55 -4.47
CA ALA A 504 -26.75 17.66 -4.35
C ALA A 504 -25.55 18.23 -5.14
N VAL A 505 -25.77 18.70 -6.37
CA VAL A 505 -24.72 19.36 -7.18
C VAL A 505 -24.23 20.64 -6.51
N ALA A 506 -25.13 21.47 -5.99
CA ALA A 506 -24.74 22.70 -5.29
C ALA A 506 -23.98 22.42 -3.99
N HIS A 507 -24.36 21.39 -3.25
CA HIS A 507 -23.65 21.00 -2.03
C HIS A 507 -22.24 20.51 -2.32
N ALA A 508 -22.04 19.73 -3.38
CA ALA A 508 -20.74 19.19 -3.81
C ALA A 508 -19.71 20.28 -4.09
N GLN A 509 -20.15 21.47 -4.55
CA GLN A 509 -19.24 22.61 -4.81
C GLN A 509 -18.53 23.14 -3.56
N ASN A 510 -19.04 22.83 -2.38
CA ASN A 510 -18.46 23.24 -1.09
C ASN A 510 -17.53 22.18 -0.50
N LEU A 511 -17.31 21.06 -1.20
CA LEU A 511 -16.47 19.95 -0.77
C LEU A 511 -15.18 19.89 -1.60
N THR A 512 -14.14 19.30 -1.02
CA THR A 512 -12.83 19.17 -1.68
C THR A 512 -12.82 17.99 -2.65
N GLU A 513 -13.28 16.83 -2.20
CA GLU A 513 -13.39 15.61 -3.00
C GLU A 513 -14.79 15.00 -2.82
N PRO A 514 -15.82 15.60 -3.41
CA PRO A 514 -17.20 15.14 -3.23
C PRO A 514 -17.42 13.76 -3.85
N ILE A 515 -18.19 12.95 -3.14
CA ILE A 515 -18.76 11.71 -3.66
C ILE A 515 -20.27 11.74 -3.51
N PHE A 516 -20.94 11.03 -4.41
CA PHE A 516 -22.39 10.89 -4.46
C PHE A 516 -22.79 9.44 -4.17
N GLN A 517 -23.88 9.29 -3.44
CA GLN A 517 -24.54 8.00 -3.16
C GLN A 517 -26.06 8.15 -3.31
N PRO A 518 -26.81 7.11 -3.69
CA PRO A 518 -28.26 7.16 -3.60
C PRO A 518 -28.68 7.29 -2.12
N PHE A 519 -29.69 8.10 -1.85
CA PHE A 519 -30.31 8.15 -0.53
C PHE A 519 -31.15 6.90 -0.31
N ILE A 520 -30.87 6.17 0.76
CA ILE A 520 -31.60 4.96 1.14
C ILE A 520 -32.30 5.22 2.48
N GLN A 521 -33.61 5.09 2.49
CA GLN A 521 -34.38 5.21 3.72
C GLN A 521 -34.31 3.91 4.52
N GLY A 522 -33.71 3.96 5.70
CA GLY A 522 -33.53 2.79 6.55
C GLY A 522 -33.11 3.18 7.97
N ARG A 523 -33.11 2.20 8.86
CA ARG A 523 -32.59 2.34 10.22
C ARG A 523 -31.07 2.18 10.20
N GLU A 524 -30.35 3.21 10.61
CA GLU A 524 -28.89 3.13 10.74
C GLU A 524 -28.50 2.26 11.95
N ILE A 525 -27.59 1.34 11.70
CA ILE A 525 -26.98 0.49 12.71
C ILE A 525 -25.46 0.59 12.65
N SER A 526 -24.80 0.28 13.75
CA SER A 526 -23.36 0.01 13.79
C SER A 526 -23.12 -1.41 14.28
N VAL A 527 -22.09 -2.05 13.78
CA VAL A 527 -21.65 -3.38 14.23
C VAL A 527 -20.20 -3.25 14.69
N ASP A 528 -19.97 -3.44 15.98
CA ASP A 528 -18.63 -3.54 16.55
C ASP A 528 -18.18 -4.99 16.47
N GLY A 529 -16.95 -5.24 16.02
CA GLY A 529 -16.43 -6.60 15.93
C GLY A 529 -14.92 -6.66 16.01
N TYR A 530 -14.40 -7.89 15.97
CA TYR A 530 -12.99 -8.21 15.93
C TYR A 530 -12.71 -9.32 14.91
N VAL A 531 -11.75 -9.07 14.03
CA VAL A 531 -11.24 -10.07 13.09
C VAL A 531 -9.89 -10.55 13.60
N SER A 532 -9.75 -11.87 13.77
CA SER A 532 -8.53 -12.51 14.22
C SER A 532 -7.40 -12.41 13.18
N ARG A 533 -6.17 -12.70 13.59
CA ARG A 533 -5.00 -12.79 12.70
C ARG A 533 -5.19 -13.80 11.56
N ALA A 534 -6.02 -14.82 11.76
CA ALA A 534 -6.40 -15.79 10.73
C ALA A 534 -7.43 -15.26 9.70
N GLY A 535 -7.81 -13.97 9.77
CA GLY A 535 -8.81 -13.37 8.88
C GLY A 535 -10.25 -13.79 9.17
N ARG A 536 -10.53 -14.38 10.34
CA ARG A 536 -11.86 -14.87 10.73
C ARG A 536 -12.50 -13.94 11.76
N VAL A 537 -13.78 -13.67 11.58
CA VAL A 537 -14.55 -12.94 12.59
C VAL A 537 -14.56 -13.74 13.90
N HIS A 538 -14.02 -13.13 14.96
CA HIS A 538 -13.97 -13.76 16.28
C HIS A 538 -15.19 -13.41 17.15
N GLY A 539 -15.75 -12.22 16.99
CA GLY A 539 -16.99 -11.78 17.63
C GLY A 539 -17.52 -10.50 17.06
N MET A 540 -18.84 -10.35 17.05
CA MET A 540 -19.57 -9.14 16.60
C MET A 540 -20.80 -8.88 17.45
N VAL A 541 -21.14 -7.58 17.61
CA VAL A 541 -22.35 -7.10 18.27
C VAL A 541 -22.95 -5.95 17.47
N ALA A 542 -24.25 -6.05 17.17
CA ALA A 542 -25.00 -4.99 16.52
C ALA A 542 -25.58 -4.00 17.55
N ARG A 543 -25.59 -2.71 17.22
CA ARG A 543 -26.19 -1.66 18.03
C ARG A 543 -26.90 -0.60 17.19
N THR A 544 -27.91 0.02 17.76
CA THR A 544 -28.57 1.21 17.22
C THR A 544 -27.79 2.47 17.58
N ARG A 545 -28.01 3.54 16.82
CA ARG A 545 -27.49 4.88 17.11
C ARG A 545 -28.68 5.75 17.54
N ASP A 546 -29.02 5.69 18.83
CA ASP A 546 -30.28 6.26 19.35
C ASP A 546 -30.22 7.79 19.41
N VAL A 547 -29.07 8.36 19.77
CA VAL A 547 -28.81 9.81 19.75
C VAL A 547 -27.41 10.03 19.16
N VAL A 548 -27.32 10.86 18.11
CA VAL A 548 -26.08 11.20 17.42
C VAL A 548 -25.85 12.70 17.48
N VAL A 549 -24.67 13.13 17.91
CA VAL A 549 -24.25 14.54 17.93
C VAL A 549 -22.88 14.65 17.26
N HIS A 550 -22.76 15.53 16.27
CA HIS A 550 -21.52 15.71 15.47
C HIS A 550 -20.95 14.39 14.91
N GLY A 551 -21.83 13.50 14.42
CA GLY A 551 -21.44 12.20 13.87
C GLY A 551 -21.08 11.14 14.92
N GLU A 552 -21.04 11.46 16.22
CA GLU A 552 -20.74 10.52 17.29
C GLU A 552 -22.00 10.04 18.02
N SER A 553 -22.08 8.74 18.30
CA SER A 553 -23.19 8.17 19.09
C SER A 553 -23.08 8.59 20.56
N GLN A 554 -24.01 9.39 21.04
CA GLN A 554 -24.11 9.77 22.46
C GLN A 554 -24.95 8.76 23.26
N VAL A 555 -26.01 8.21 22.63
CA VAL A 555 -26.78 7.10 23.18
C VAL A 555 -26.82 5.99 22.13
N THR A 556 -26.50 4.78 22.53
CA THR A 556 -26.48 3.60 21.65
C THR A 556 -26.88 2.36 22.44
N THR A 557 -27.61 1.45 21.79
CA THR A 557 -28.17 0.28 22.47
C THR A 557 -27.88 -0.97 21.64
N THR A 558 -27.34 -2.02 22.26
CA THR A 558 -27.13 -3.32 21.58
C THR A 558 -28.48 -4.00 21.33
N PHE A 559 -28.53 -4.79 20.26
CA PHE A 559 -29.68 -5.67 19.99
C PHE A 559 -29.16 -7.02 19.43
N SER A 560 -29.94 -8.06 19.65
CA SER A 560 -29.61 -9.39 19.14
C SER A 560 -30.35 -9.66 17.83
N ASP A 561 -29.59 -9.93 16.79
CA ASP A 561 -30.09 -10.39 15.49
C ASP A 561 -29.08 -11.40 14.89
N PRO A 562 -29.22 -12.68 15.23
CA PRO A 562 -28.30 -13.72 14.74
C PRO A 562 -28.30 -13.87 13.21
N GLN A 563 -29.43 -13.60 12.54
CA GLN A 563 -29.52 -13.69 11.09
C GLN A 563 -28.74 -12.56 10.42
N LEU A 564 -28.84 -11.34 10.93
CA LEU A 564 -28.05 -10.21 10.49
C LEU A 564 -26.54 -10.48 10.65
N LEU A 565 -26.12 -10.95 11.84
CA LEU A 565 -24.72 -11.24 12.11
C LEU A 565 -24.18 -12.37 11.21
N ALA A 566 -24.98 -13.41 10.96
CA ALA A 566 -24.62 -14.48 10.02
C ALA A 566 -24.46 -13.96 8.58
N ARG A 567 -25.28 -13.00 8.14
CA ARG A 567 -25.13 -12.34 6.82
C ARG A 567 -23.88 -11.47 6.75
N LEU A 568 -23.53 -10.79 7.84
CA LEU A 568 -22.38 -9.87 7.90
C LEU A 568 -21.03 -10.60 8.00
N THR A 569 -20.98 -11.77 8.64
CA THR A 569 -19.73 -12.52 8.85
C THR A 569 -18.93 -12.72 7.55
N PRO A 570 -19.46 -13.32 6.48
CA PRO A 570 -18.71 -13.51 5.23
C PRO A 570 -18.33 -12.19 4.55
N ILE A 571 -19.13 -11.13 4.73
CA ILE A 571 -18.84 -9.81 4.18
C ILE A 571 -17.62 -9.21 4.87
N VAL A 572 -17.59 -9.23 6.20
CA VAL A 572 -16.48 -8.69 7.00
C VAL A 572 -15.19 -9.47 6.73
N GLU A 573 -15.26 -10.79 6.62
CA GLU A 573 -14.08 -11.63 6.33
C GLU A 573 -13.48 -11.30 4.95
N GLN A 574 -14.31 -10.96 3.96
CA GLN A 574 -13.86 -10.53 2.65
C GLN A 574 -13.19 -9.14 2.64
N LEU A 575 -13.42 -8.30 3.65
CA LEU A 575 -12.75 -7.00 3.75
C LEU A 575 -11.24 -7.13 4.07
N GLY A 576 -10.75 -8.30 4.47
CA GLY A 576 -9.34 -8.54 4.78
C GLY A 576 -8.84 -7.80 6.02
N LEU A 577 -9.72 -7.56 6.99
CA LEU A 577 -9.41 -6.81 8.21
C LEU A 577 -8.57 -7.65 9.20
N TYR A 578 -7.94 -6.94 10.13
CA TYR A 578 -7.37 -7.48 11.35
C TYR A 578 -7.63 -6.54 12.53
N GLY A 579 -8.04 -7.10 13.65
CA GLY A 579 -8.33 -6.34 14.86
C GLY A 579 -9.76 -5.80 14.92
N PRO A 580 -10.01 -4.75 15.72
CA PRO A 580 -11.33 -4.17 15.89
C PRO A 580 -11.79 -3.43 14.65
N PHE A 581 -13.08 -3.49 14.39
CA PHE A 581 -13.73 -2.72 13.34
C PHE A 581 -15.09 -2.19 13.78
N VAL A 582 -15.54 -1.15 13.09
CA VAL A 582 -16.93 -0.64 13.20
C VAL A 582 -17.52 -0.55 11.81
N LEU A 583 -18.46 -1.43 11.50
CA LEU A 583 -19.20 -1.40 10.24
C LEU A 583 -20.51 -0.63 10.45
N GLN A 584 -20.84 0.30 9.56
CA GLN A 584 -22.09 1.05 9.56
C GLN A 584 -22.94 0.61 8.38
N ALA A 585 -24.24 0.42 8.63
CA ALA A 585 -25.19 -0.04 7.62
C ALA A 585 -26.59 0.52 7.85
N LEU A 586 -27.39 0.52 6.78
CA LEU A 586 -28.83 0.78 6.82
C LEU A 586 -29.59 -0.54 6.70
N LEU A 587 -30.59 -0.71 7.53
CA LEU A 587 -31.59 -1.77 7.41
C LEU A 587 -32.90 -1.16 6.93
N THR A 588 -33.34 -1.55 5.74
CA THR A 588 -34.61 -1.09 5.18
C THR A 588 -35.80 -1.87 5.75
N PRO A 589 -37.05 -1.34 5.72
CA PRO A 589 -38.21 -2.02 6.26
C PRO A 589 -38.53 -3.39 5.63
N ASP A 590 -38.11 -3.61 4.38
CA ASP A 590 -38.22 -4.88 3.65
C ASP A 590 -37.10 -5.87 3.97
N GLY A 591 -36.20 -5.55 4.91
CA GLY A 591 -35.08 -6.40 5.32
C GLY A 591 -33.81 -6.25 4.46
N GLY A 592 -33.76 -5.28 3.57
CA GLY A 592 -32.57 -4.93 2.80
C GLY A 592 -31.43 -4.48 3.72
N LEU A 593 -30.20 -4.92 3.40
CA LEU A 593 -28.97 -4.52 4.08
C LEU A 593 -28.14 -3.68 3.13
N HIS A 594 -27.75 -2.48 3.55
CA HIS A 594 -26.95 -1.55 2.76
C HIS A 594 -25.79 -1.01 3.60
N ILE A 595 -24.56 -1.42 3.27
CA ILE A 595 -23.36 -1.05 4.04
C ILE A 595 -22.90 0.35 3.59
N ILE A 596 -22.73 1.24 4.56
CA ILE A 596 -22.30 2.63 4.33
C ILE A 596 -20.78 2.73 4.28
N GLU A 597 -20.11 2.19 5.32
CA GLU A 597 -18.67 2.25 5.51
C GLU A 597 -18.21 1.23 6.56
N CYS A 598 -16.92 0.98 6.60
CA CYS A 598 -16.26 0.21 7.64
C CYS A 598 -15.02 0.95 8.14
N ASN A 599 -14.93 1.18 9.45
CA ASN A 599 -13.76 1.76 10.08
C ASN A 599 -12.89 0.63 10.64
N SER A 600 -11.65 0.49 10.14
CA SER A 600 -10.70 -0.57 10.52
C SER A 600 -9.96 -0.28 11.84
N ARG A 601 -10.67 0.23 12.84
CA ARG A 601 -10.17 0.59 14.17
C ARG A 601 -11.28 0.54 15.22
N PHE A 602 -10.87 0.68 16.48
CA PHE A 602 -11.80 0.84 17.61
C PHE A 602 -12.55 2.19 17.51
N GLY A 603 -13.89 2.14 17.58
CA GLY A 603 -14.73 3.31 17.48
C GLY A 603 -14.98 4.02 18.82
N GLY A 604 -15.44 5.27 18.77
CA GLY A 604 -15.71 6.05 19.98
C GLY A 604 -16.77 5.43 20.91
N ALA A 605 -17.75 4.70 20.37
CA ALA A 605 -18.78 4.01 21.15
C ALA A 605 -18.53 2.49 21.29
N SER A 606 -17.40 1.96 20.79
CA SER A 606 -17.09 0.51 20.81
C SER A 606 -16.78 -0.05 22.22
N THR A 607 -16.69 0.81 23.24
CA THR A 607 -16.66 0.37 24.64
C THR A 607 -17.97 -0.37 25.02
N LEU A 608 -19.09 -0.07 24.38
CA LEU A 608 -20.32 -0.87 24.50
C LEU A 608 -20.13 -2.28 23.93
N GLY A 609 -19.43 -2.41 22.78
CA GLY A 609 -19.07 -3.70 22.19
C GLY A 609 -18.25 -4.55 23.17
N ILE A 610 -17.27 -3.96 23.87
CA ILE A 610 -16.49 -4.66 24.91
C ILE A 610 -17.43 -5.11 26.05
N ALA A 611 -18.28 -4.21 26.54
CA ALA A 611 -19.25 -4.56 27.59
C ALA A 611 -20.21 -5.68 27.15
N ALA A 612 -20.50 -5.79 25.85
CA ALA A 612 -21.33 -6.82 25.27
C ALA A 612 -20.57 -8.12 24.91
N GLY A 613 -19.27 -8.18 25.19
CA GLY A 613 -18.45 -9.39 25.03
C GLY A 613 -17.41 -9.33 23.88
N VAL A 614 -17.37 -8.28 23.05
CA VAL A 614 -16.37 -8.09 21.97
C VAL A 614 -15.08 -7.54 22.61
N ASP A 615 -14.31 -8.40 23.24
CA ASP A 615 -13.14 -8.07 24.09
C ASP A 615 -11.89 -7.76 23.26
N SER A 616 -11.99 -6.79 22.37
CA SER A 616 -11.05 -6.49 21.29
C SER A 616 -9.61 -6.30 21.76
N PHE A 617 -9.38 -5.58 22.86
CA PHE A 617 -8.03 -5.32 23.34
C PHE A 617 -7.42 -6.54 24.01
N PHE A 618 -8.21 -7.29 24.75
CA PHE A 618 -7.74 -8.53 25.36
C PHE A 618 -7.38 -9.58 24.30
N TRP A 619 -8.21 -9.73 23.28
CA TRP A 619 -7.92 -10.64 22.17
C TRP A 619 -6.65 -10.23 21.41
N PHE A 620 -6.47 -8.93 21.13
CA PHE A 620 -5.22 -8.44 20.54
C PHE A 620 -4.00 -8.79 21.40
N LEU A 621 -4.08 -8.53 22.71
CA LEU A 621 -2.97 -8.82 23.63
C LEU A 621 -2.66 -10.32 23.71
N GLN A 622 -3.67 -11.17 23.65
CA GLN A 622 -3.51 -12.63 23.60
C GLN A 622 -2.86 -13.09 22.29
N GLU A 623 -3.38 -12.67 21.13
CA GLU A 623 -2.77 -12.96 19.83
C GLU A 623 -1.35 -12.43 19.73
N ALA A 624 -1.14 -11.21 20.21
CA ALA A 624 0.17 -10.62 20.30
C ALA A 624 1.10 -11.41 21.23
N SER A 625 0.64 -12.14 22.19
CA SER A 625 1.39 -13.06 23.04
C SER A 625 1.52 -14.48 22.47
N GLY A 626 1.04 -14.72 21.25
CA GLY A 626 1.09 -16.02 20.57
C GLY A 626 0.03 -17.02 21.03
N ALA A 627 -1.00 -16.56 21.76
CA ALA A 627 -2.09 -17.42 22.19
C ALA A 627 -3.11 -17.65 21.04
N ASP A 628 -3.69 -18.85 21.03
CA ASP A 628 -4.80 -19.17 20.12
C ASP A 628 -6.11 -18.59 20.70
N LEU A 629 -6.79 -17.75 19.92
CA LEU A 629 -8.06 -17.15 20.32
C LEU A 629 -9.20 -18.14 20.51
N GLN A 630 -9.09 -19.37 20.00
CA GLN A 630 -10.07 -20.42 20.31
C GLN A 630 -10.18 -20.70 21.81
N GLN A 631 -9.13 -20.42 22.58
CA GLN A 631 -9.14 -20.52 24.04
C GLN A 631 -9.91 -19.37 24.72
N PHE A 632 -10.18 -18.30 24.00
CA PHE A 632 -10.86 -17.09 24.49
C PHE A 632 -12.08 -16.75 23.61
N PRO A 633 -13.08 -17.66 23.51
CA PRO A 633 -14.19 -17.50 22.57
C PRO A 633 -15.04 -16.28 22.91
N PHE A 634 -15.67 -15.72 21.88
CA PHE A 634 -16.70 -14.70 22.04
C PHE A 634 -17.86 -15.23 22.88
N ARG A 635 -18.21 -14.49 23.93
CA ARG A 635 -19.32 -14.80 24.82
C ARG A 635 -20.24 -13.58 24.91
N PRO A 636 -21.29 -13.51 24.09
CA PRO A 636 -22.21 -12.38 24.14
C PRO A 636 -22.92 -12.29 25.47
N VAL A 637 -23.05 -11.07 25.98
CA VAL A 637 -23.84 -10.80 27.20
C VAL A 637 -25.32 -10.95 26.88
N ALA A 638 -26.06 -11.58 27.78
CA ALA A 638 -27.49 -11.76 27.62
C ALA A 638 -28.23 -10.43 27.77
N GLY A 639 -29.16 -10.16 26.84
CA GLY A 639 -30.00 -8.97 26.81
C GLY A 639 -29.32 -7.71 26.25
N PRO A 640 -30.11 -6.69 25.93
CA PRO A 640 -29.61 -5.43 25.38
C PRO A 640 -28.90 -4.59 26.44
N LEU A 641 -27.77 -3.97 26.05
CA LEU A 641 -27.03 -3.00 26.85
C LEU A 641 -27.17 -1.62 26.21
N ARG A 642 -27.28 -0.58 27.04
CA ARG A 642 -27.31 0.81 26.60
C ARG A 642 -26.09 1.56 27.15
N GLN A 643 -25.39 2.24 26.27
CA GLN A 643 -24.34 3.20 26.64
C GLN A 643 -24.89 4.62 26.48
N VAL A 644 -24.67 5.42 27.50
CA VAL A 644 -24.89 6.86 27.48
C VAL A 644 -23.55 7.54 27.72
N ARG A 645 -23.15 8.39 26.80
CA ARG A 645 -21.92 9.20 26.96
C ARG A 645 -22.26 10.48 27.71
N MET A 646 -21.49 10.76 28.72
CA MET A 646 -21.65 11.97 29.53
C MET A 646 -20.27 12.53 29.88
N ALA A 647 -20.14 13.83 29.94
CA ALA A 647 -18.98 14.47 30.51
C ALA A 647 -18.97 14.20 32.03
N THR A 648 -17.82 13.87 32.57
CA THR A 648 -17.64 13.69 34.01
C THR A 648 -16.30 14.27 34.45
N ASP A 649 -16.27 14.91 35.59
CA ASP A 649 -15.05 15.38 36.22
C ASP A 649 -14.34 14.23 36.93
N VAL A 650 -13.02 14.16 36.79
CA VAL A 650 -12.18 13.21 37.51
C VAL A 650 -11.16 13.99 38.32
N VAL A 651 -11.18 13.77 39.63
CA VAL A 651 -10.18 14.38 40.55
C VAL A 651 -9.04 13.37 40.72
N LEU A 652 -7.84 13.81 40.35
CA LEU A 652 -6.64 13.02 40.44
C LEU A 652 -5.69 13.60 41.51
N PRO A 653 -5.03 12.77 42.31
CA PRO A 653 -3.98 13.26 43.20
C PRO A 653 -2.80 13.77 42.37
N VAL A 654 -2.28 14.94 42.73
CA VAL A 654 -1.09 15.51 42.11
C VAL A 654 0.11 15.14 42.99
N SER A 655 1.11 14.50 42.42
CA SER A 655 2.37 14.24 43.10
C SER A 655 3.13 15.56 43.25
N PRO A 656 3.83 15.81 44.41
CA PRO A 656 4.52 17.07 44.67
C PRO A 656 5.67 17.44 43.70
N GLN A 657 5.88 16.65 42.65
CA GLN A 657 6.97 16.81 41.66
C GLN A 657 6.49 17.03 40.21
N GLN A 658 5.22 17.34 40.00
CA GLN A 658 4.69 17.77 38.68
C GLN A 658 4.36 19.23 38.61
#